data_8dd693e210c2bef22ca0d1c3cab7b06b
#
_entry.id   8dd693e210c2bef22ca0d1c3cab7b06b
#
_cell.length_a   1.000
_cell.length_b   1.000
_cell.length_c   1.000
_cell.angle_alpha   90.00
_cell.angle_beta   90.00
_cell.angle_gamma   90.00
#
_symmetry.space_group_name_H-M   'P 1'
#
loop_
_entity.id
_entity.type
_entity.pdbx_description
1 polymer ?
#
loop_
_entity_poly.entity_id
_entity_poly.type
_entity_poly.pdbx_seq_one_letter_code
_entity_poly.pdbx_strand_id
1 'polypeptide(L)'
;MAMVRHPGPVPIAAAFGALLVVALVGTNPTGLLRANAATSHANPGTSWTVYHGNALGTGVDTSGVTFSPPNHAWTSPALDGQLYGEPLETGGRVFVATENDTVYALAANSGAVLWSTHIGTPVPSGDLPCGDISPTVGITGTPVVDAARGEIFAVADELMSGAPAHFLIGLNIYSGVVDLDELVDPPGQPTAAILQRTGLNLSSGNVIFGYGGNAGDCSTYSGWVGSAPEGGGTPGYYQAAPLGNRGAVWMGGGAPEVDSAGNIWLATGNGSSSNPYDFSDSVVELSPALARTQYFAPTTWPSDNSSDFDLGSSPPALLSNGTALQVGKSSTAYLLNQASLGGVGHQINAISACGSDSDGGDAVSGTVVYVPCDNGVQAIQTSPLGALWQTSSGAQGPPITAGGLVWSIGGSSLYGLDPANGAAVQQVSVGDQANHFPTPSVGDGLLLAPSTDRVVAFAGSAGVPGPPSAPAPAPANSSYWLVASDGGIFSFGNAQFYGSTGGLSLNKPVVGMASTSSRNGYWFVASDGGIFNYGGARFFGSEGGKPLDAPIVGMAALPDGGGYWEVASDGGIFSFGNARFYGSMGGKPLNKPIVGMATTHDGLGYWLVASDGGIFSYGDAQFFGSTGALALNKPVVGMATSDGGGYWIVASDGGIFTYGDAGFSGSMGGTALNRPVVGMSSAS
;
A
#
# COMPACT_ATOMS: atom_id res chain seq x y z
N MET A 1 -60.31 -26.82 -28.82
CA MET A 1 -60.44 -27.98 -29.65
C MET A 1 -59.07 -28.56 -29.90
N ALA A 2 -58.87 -29.81 -29.44
CA ALA A 2 -57.76 -30.78 -29.66
C ALA A 2 -56.33 -30.29 -29.33
N MET A 3 -55.77 -30.58 -28.20
CA MET A 3 -55.09 -31.81 -27.68
C MET A 3 -54.34 -32.64 -28.73
N VAL A 4 -52.98 -32.76 -28.56
CA VAL A 4 -52.26 -34.05 -28.60
C VAL A 4 -50.94 -33.93 -27.83
N ARG A 5 -50.62 -34.99 -27.14
CA ARG A 5 -49.71 -35.22 -26.00
C ARG A 5 -48.25 -35.53 -26.39
N HIS A 6 -47.39 -35.39 -25.40
CA HIS A 6 -46.00 -35.88 -25.25
C HIS A 6 -45.79 -37.38 -25.61
N PRO A 7 -44.49 -37.82 -25.75
CA PRO A 7 -43.90 -38.54 -24.65
C PRO A 7 -42.43 -38.11 -24.28
N GLY A 8 -42.10 -38.36 -23.04
CA GLY A 8 -40.84 -38.01 -22.37
C GLY A 8 -39.76 -39.13 -22.46
N PRO A 9 -38.63 -38.93 -21.78
CA PRO A 9 -37.36 -39.61 -22.02
C PRO A 9 -37.10 -40.82 -21.12
N VAL A 10 -36.22 -41.72 -21.62
CA VAL A 10 -35.68 -42.87 -20.90
C VAL A 10 -34.19 -42.67 -20.66
N PRO A 11 -33.61 -43.03 -19.49
CA PRO A 11 -32.21 -42.84 -19.16
C PRO A 11 -31.34 -44.03 -19.57
N ILE A 12 -30.08 -43.76 -19.94
CA ILE A 12 -29.05 -44.76 -20.16
C ILE A 12 -27.95 -44.58 -19.12
N ALA A 13 -27.66 -45.66 -18.38
CA ALA A 13 -26.61 -45.77 -17.35
C ALA A 13 -25.24 -45.95 -17.99
N ALA A 14 -24.23 -45.35 -17.36
CA ALA A 14 -22.82 -45.49 -17.73
C ALA A 14 -22.15 -46.58 -16.88
N ALA A 15 -21.37 -47.41 -17.54
CA ALA A 15 -20.55 -48.45 -16.92
C ALA A 15 -19.09 -48.03 -16.80
N PHE A 16 -18.48 -48.33 -15.65
CA PHE A 16 -17.06 -48.18 -15.35
C PHE A 16 -16.20 -49.18 -16.13
N GLY A 17 -15.07 -48.74 -16.64
CA GLY A 17 -14.00 -49.58 -17.17
C GLY A 17 -12.66 -49.17 -16.58
N ALA A 18 -12.15 -49.97 -15.67
CA ALA A 18 -10.79 -49.85 -15.12
C ALA A 18 -9.80 -50.53 -16.05
N LEU A 19 -8.75 -49.84 -16.46
CA LEU A 19 -7.62 -50.43 -17.18
C LEU A 19 -6.39 -50.52 -16.29
N LEU A 20 -5.98 -51.76 -16.05
CA LEU A 20 -4.77 -52.18 -15.35
C LEU A 20 -3.59 -52.16 -16.35
N VAL A 21 -2.48 -51.48 -16.09
CA VAL A 21 -1.25 -51.62 -16.84
C VAL A 21 -0.15 -52.17 -15.95
N VAL A 22 0.36 -53.31 -16.39
CA VAL A 22 1.41 -54.10 -15.76
C VAL A 22 2.78 -53.49 -16.03
N ALA A 23 3.60 -53.43 -14.98
CA ALA A 23 5.02 -52.98 -15.04
C ALA A 23 5.90 -54.06 -15.65
N LEU A 24 6.84 -53.68 -16.52
CA LEU A 24 7.99 -54.46 -16.91
C LEU A 24 9.27 -53.78 -16.42
N VAL A 25 10.03 -54.53 -15.62
CA VAL A 25 11.31 -54.19 -15.04
C VAL A 25 12.42 -54.36 -16.09
N GLY A 26 13.23 -53.34 -16.31
CA GLY A 26 14.46 -53.41 -17.09
C GLY A 26 15.61 -52.66 -16.37
N THR A 27 16.70 -53.34 -16.19
CA THR A 27 17.86 -52.99 -15.36
C THR A 27 18.87 -52.03 -16.02
N ASN A 28 19.29 -51.03 -15.31
CA ASN A 28 20.52 -50.22 -15.14
C ASN A 28 21.70 -50.34 -16.13
N PRO A 29 22.76 -49.46 -16.16
CA PRO A 29 23.03 -48.26 -15.36
C PRO A 29 23.69 -47.10 -16.15
N THR A 30 23.55 -45.86 -15.71
CA THR A 30 24.63 -44.85 -15.67
C THR A 30 24.19 -43.66 -14.82
N GLY A 31 25.05 -43.27 -13.89
CA GLY A 31 24.77 -42.23 -12.92
C GLY A 31 24.69 -40.83 -13.55
N LEU A 32 23.57 -40.18 -13.34
CA LEU A 32 23.42 -38.76 -13.46
C LEU A 32 22.98 -38.26 -12.07
N LEU A 33 23.85 -37.47 -11.47
CA LEU A 33 23.54 -36.70 -10.26
C LEU A 33 22.24 -35.93 -10.51
N ARG A 34 21.14 -36.36 -9.91
CA ARG A 34 19.96 -35.54 -9.79
C ARG A 34 20.30 -34.39 -8.83
N ALA A 35 20.48 -33.22 -9.40
CA ALA A 35 20.25 -32.00 -8.61
C ALA A 35 18.83 -32.11 -8.02
N ASN A 36 18.73 -32.26 -6.71
CA ASN A 36 17.49 -32.01 -6.01
C ASN A 36 17.11 -30.58 -6.32
N ALA A 37 16.13 -30.40 -7.19
CA ALA A 37 15.38 -29.16 -7.21
C ALA A 37 14.77 -29.05 -5.81
N ALA A 38 15.32 -28.16 -5.00
CA ALA A 38 14.66 -27.70 -3.80
C ALA A 38 13.31 -27.19 -4.29
N THR A 39 12.24 -27.92 -3.99
CA THR A 39 10.90 -27.38 -4.09
C THR A 39 10.88 -26.20 -3.13
N SER A 40 10.98 -24.99 -3.69
CA SER A 40 10.63 -23.80 -2.95
C SER A 40 9.15 -23.97 -2.56
N HIS A 41 8.93 -24.38 -1.33
CA HIS A 41 7.64 -24.16 -0.69
C HIS A 41 7.57 -22.65 -0.51
N ALA A 42 6.98 -21.95 -1.48
CA ALA A 42 6.38 -20.67 -1.20
C ALA A 42 5.25 -21.00 -0.22
N ASN A 43 5.53 -20.90 1.08
CA ASN A 43 4.47 -20.71 2.06
C ASN A 43 3.73 -19.47 1.60
N PRO A 44 2.40 -19.44 1.55
CA PRO A 44 1.66 -18.20 1.52
C PRO A 44 1.92 -17.53 2.87
N GLY A 45 3.04 -16.80 2.96
CA GLY A 45 3.36 -15.95 4.09
C GLY A 45 2.25 -14.93 4.22
N THR A 46 1.66 -14.80 5.39
CA THR A 46 0.82 -13.64 5.70
C THR A 46 1.77 -12.46 5.79
N SER A 47 1.62 -11.51 4.88
CA SER A 47 2.35 -10.23 4.98
C SER A 47 1.81 -9.43 6.17
N TRP A 48 2.67 -8.64 6.80
CA TRP A 48 2.37 -7.74 7.91
C TRP A 48 2.79 -6.33 7.50
N THR A 49 1.90 -5.63 6.79
CA THR A 49 2.22 -4.41 6.03
C THR A 49 1.81 -3.11 6.70
N VAL A 50 1.12 -3.20 7.82
CA VAL A 50 0.61 -2.08 8.62
C VAL A 50 0.64 -2.48 10.09
N TYR A 51 0.61 -1.51 10.99
CA TYR A 51 0.53 -1.74 12.43
C TYR A 51 -0.56 -2.77 12.77
N HIS A 52 -0.20 -3.79 13.57
CA HIS A 52 -1.08 -4.92 13.91
C HIS A 52 -1.63 -5.70 12.70
N GLY A 53 -0.89 -5.70 11.57
CA GLY A 53 -1.02 -6.64 10.46
C GLY A 53 -2.12 -6.37 9.44
N ASN A 54 -3.11 -5.55 9.76
CA ASN A 54 -4.19 -5.20 8.83
C ASN A 54 -4.79 -3.83 9.15
N ALA A 55 -5.58 -3.28 8.22
CA ALA A 55 -6.15 -1.94 8.33
C ALA A 55 -7.06 -1.71 9.55
N LEU A 56 -7.59 -2.78 10.15
CA LEU A 56 -8.37 -2.75 11.40
C LEU A 56 -7.50 -2.92 12.65
N GLY A 57 -6.18 -3.00 12.53
CA GLY A 57 -5.29 -3.15 13.67
C GLY A 57 -5.58 -4.37 14.56
N THR A 58 -6.02 -5.50 13.97
CA THR A 58 -6.50 -6.63 14.80
C THR A 58 -5.41 -7.42 15.51
N GLY A 59 -4.15 -7.31 15.10
CA GLY A 59 -3.03 -8.03 15.72
C GLY A 59 -3.14 -9.56 15.62
N VAL A 60 -3.76 -10.12 14.57
CA VAL A 60 -4.02 -11.56 14.45
C VAL A 60 -3.27 -12.17 13.27
N ASP A 61 -2.36 -13.09 13.57
CA ASP A 61 -1.76 -13.96 12.54
C ASP A 61 -2.71 -15.10 12.17
N THR A 62 -2.95 -15.26 10.88
CA THR A 62 -3.79 -16.32 10.30
C THR A 62 -3.00 -17.37 9.53
N SER A 63 -1.66 -17.32 9.54
CA SER A 63 -0.79 -18.26 8.82
C SER A 63 -0.89 -19.71 9.28
N GLY A 64 -1.28 -19.91 10.54
CA GLY A 64 -1.27 -21.22 11.20
C GLY A 64 0.13 -21.70 11.59
N VAL A 65 1.16 -20.88 11.48
CA VAL A 65 2.52 -21.16 11.95
C VAL A 65 2.51 -21.11 13.48
N THR A 66 3.11 -22.11 14.13
CA THR A 66 3.21 -22.16 15.60
C THR A 66 4.62 -21.76 16.06
N PHE A 67 4.69 -21.07 17.19
CA PHE A 67 5.93 -20.58 17.80
C PHE A 67 6.13 -21.21 19.21
N SER A 68 6.05 -22.53 19.29
CA SER A 68 6.15 -23.25 20.57
C SER A 68 7.07 -24.47 20.45
N PRO A 69 8.36 -24.35 20.86
CA PRO A 69 9.05 -23.14 21.29
C PRO A 69 9.39 -22.21 20.10
N PRO A 70 9.49 -20.90 20.32
CA PRO A 70 10.04 -19.99 19.32
C PRO A 70 11.56 -20.18 19.24
N ASN A 71 12.08 -20.47 18.07
CA ASN A 71 13.51 -20.70 17.86
C ASN A 71 14.17 -19.41 17.39
N HIS A 72 15.20 -18.92 18.09
CA HIS A 72 15.97 -17.76 17.62
C HIS A 72 16.48 -18.02 16.21
N ALA A 73 16.09 -17.18 15.26
CA ALA A 73 16.49 -17.25 13.86
C ALA A 73 17.70 -16.35 13.58
N TRP A 74 17.55 -15.09 13.91
CA TRP A 74 18.59 -14.07 13.74
C TRP A 74 18.32 -12.84 14.60
N THR A 75 19.39 -12.04 14.79
CA THR A 75 19.32 -10.67 15.29
C THR A 75 19.97 -9.77 14.24
N SER A 76 19.34 -8.65 13.88
CA SER A 76 19.90 -7.71 12.92
C SER A 76 21.23 -7.12 13.41
N PRO A 77 22.07 -6.56 12.53
CA PRO A 77 23.08 -5.62 12.97
C PRO A 77 22.48 -4.47 13.81
N ALA A 78 23.29 -3.77 14.59
CA ALA A 78 22.85 -2.51 15.19
C ALA A 78 22.50 -1.53 14.06
N LEU A 79 21.35 -0.91 14.18
CA LEU A 79 20.87 0.15 13.28
C LEU A 79 21.40 1.50 13.79
N ASP A 80 21.22 2.55 13.01
CA ASP A 80 21.81 3.86 13.32
C ASP A 80 21.01 4.70 14.33
N GLY A 81 19.83 4.22 14.76
CA GLY A 81 18.96 4.88 15.74
C GLY A 81 18.04 3.90 16.44
N GLN A 82 17.28 4.41 17.40
CA GLN A 82 16.33 3.62 18.18
C GLN A 82 15.09 3.28 17.36
N LEU A 83 14.47 2.15 17.69
CA LEU A 83 13.22 1.67 17.09
C LEU A 83 12.06 1.90 18.06
N TYR A 84 11.05 2.63 17.61
CA TYR A 84 9.76 2.80 18.30
C TYR A 84 8.61 2.17 17.53
N GLY A 85 8.74 2.08 16.21
CA GLY A 85 7.75 1.45 15.33
C GLY A 85 7.79 -0.08 15.35
N GLU A 86 6.68 -0.68 14.98
CA GLU A 86 6.53 -2.13 14.79
C GLU A 86 7.28 -2.56 13.52
N PRO A 87 8.06 -3.68 13.55
CA PRO A 87 8.65 -4.24 12.34
C PRO A 87 7.57 -4.73 11.37
N LEU A 88 7.63 -4.35 10.11
CA LEU A 88 6.71 -4.81 9.08
C LEU A 88 7.38 -5.87 8.21
N GLU A 89 6.60 -6.80 7.66
CA GLU A 89 7.12 -7.85 6.77
C GLU A 89 6.28 -8.00 5.50
N THR A 90 6.94 -8.03 4.34
CA THR A 90 6.35 -8.49 3.08
C THR A 90 7.42 -8.90 2.09
N GLY A 91 7.16 -9.96 1.33
CA GLY A 91 8.02 -10.41 0.24
C GLY A 91 9.42 -10.82 0.66
N GLY A 92 9.57 -11.39 1.85
CA GLY A 92 10.85 -11.80 2.42
C GLY A 92 11.71 -10.65 2.92
N ARG A 93 11.12 -9.48 3.16
CA ARG A 93 11.78 -8.27 3.69
C ARG A 93 11.11 -7.80 4.95
N VAL A 94 11.95 -7.47 5.94
CA VAL A 94 11.51 -6.82 7.17
C VAL A 94 11.88 -5.35 7.08
N PHE A 95 10.91 -4.47 7.29
CA PHE A 95 11.07 -3.02 7.24
C PHE A 95 10.97 -2.44 8.64
N VAL A 96 11.88 -1.54 8.95
CA VAL A 96 11.90 -0.75 10.19
C VAL A 96 12.42 0.65 9.91
N ALA A 97 12.03 1.60 10.75
CA ALA A 97 12.51 2.97 10.69
C ALA A 97 13.07 3.40 12.05
N THR A 98 14.04 4.31 12.06
CA THR A 98 14.76 4.72 13.24
C THR A 98 14.54 6.19 13.59
N GLU A 99 14.79 6.54 14.86
CA GLU A 99 14.83 7.93 15.32
C GLU A 99 16.04 8.73 14.76
N ASN A 100 16.80 8.14 13.85
CA ASN A 100 17.82 8.83 13.05
C ASN A 100 17.38 9.04 11.59
N ASP A 101 16.07 9.12 11.32
CA ASP A 101 15.47 9.30 9.99
C ASP A 101 15.99 8.32 8.95
N THR A 102 16.19 7.06 9.35
CA THR A 102 16.62 6.02 8.41
C THR A 102 15.61 4.90 8.31
N VAL A 103 15.18 4.60 7.09
CA VAL A 103 14.37 3.43 6.78
C VAL A 103 15.27 2.29 6.32
N TYR A 104 15.06 1.10 6.88
CA TYR A 104 15.81 -0.11 6.56
C TYR A 104 14.90 -1.18 5.96
N ALA A 105 15.42 -1.92 4.98
CA ALA A 105 14.92 -3.25 4.63
C ALA A 105 15.97 -4.31 5.01
N LEU A 106 15.53 -5.27 5.79
CA LEU A 106 16.34 -6.42 6.22
C LEU A 106 15.85 -7.67 5.50
N ALA A 107 16.77 -8.60 5.23
CA ALA A 107 16.39 -9.91 4.69
C ALA A 107 15.68 -10.74 5.77
N ALA A 108 14.45 -11.19 5.53
CA ALA A 108 13.68 -11.98 6.48
C ALA A 108 14.36 -13.30 6.85
N ASN A 109 15.19 -13.87 5.97
CA ASN A 109 15.90 -15.12 6.25
C ASN A 109 17.16 -14.97 7.11
N SER A 110 17.68 -13.76 7.33
CA SER A 110 19.00 -13.59 7.96
C SER A 110 19.17 -12.30 8.78
N GLY A 111 18.24 -11.36 8.70
CA GLY A 111 18.36 -10.04 9.32
C GLY A 111 19.43 -9.13 8.69
N ALA A 112 20.06 -9.55 7.58
CA ALA A 112 21.05 -8.73 6.89
C ALA A 112 20.40 -7.53 6.23
N VAL A 113 21.06 -6.37 6.30
CA VAL A 113 20.58 -5.14 5.62
C VAL A 113 20.64 -5.35 4.11
N LEU A 114 19.50 -5.23 3.45
CA LEU A 114 19.36 -5.24 1.99
C LEU A 114 19.58 -3.85 1.42
N TRP A 115 18.97 -2.85 2.05
CA TRP A 115 19.19 -1.44 1.79
C TRP A 115 18.86 -0.61 3.04
N SER A 116 19.41 0.59 3.12
CA SER A 116 19.05 1.60 4.10
C SER A 116 19.05 2.96 3.42
N THR A 117 18.08 3.80 3.73
CA THR A 117 17.98 5.15 3.19
C THR A 117 17.82 6.13 4.34
N HIS A 118 18.80 6.98 4.51
CA HIS A 118 18.76 8.10 5.44
C HIS A 118 18.07 9.27 4.74
N ILE A 119 17.03 9.82 5.37
CA ILE A 119 16.12 10.78 4.73
C ILE A 119 16.63 12.20 4.93
N GLY A 120 16.60 12.67 6.16
CA GLY A 120 16.92 14.05 6.51
C GLY A 120 17.82 14.17 7.73
N THR A 121 17.82 15.31 8.35
CA THR A 121 18.51 15.51 9.62
C THR A 121 17.48 15.38 10.74
N PRO A 122 17.55 14.35 11.60
CA PRO A 122 16.60 14.17 12.68
C PRO A 122 16.68 15.33 13.68
N VAL A 123 15.60 15.61 14.37
CA VAL A 123 15.52 16.71 15.35
C VAL A 123 16.27 16.33 16.63
N PRO A 124 17.32 17.07 17.05
CA PRO A 124 17.93 16.83 18.35
C PRO A 124 16.90 17.00 19.47
N SER A 125 16.81 16.04 20.40
CA SER A 125 15.83 16.10 21.50
C SER A 125 16.00 17.35 22.39
N GLY A 126 17.21 17.94 22.45
CA GLY A 126 17.47 19.17 23.15
C GLY A 126 16.90 20.44 22.52
N ASP A 127 16.43 20.35 21.25
CA ASP A 127 15.80 21.47 20.54
C ASP A 127 14.27 21.44 20.70
N LEU A 128 13.72 20.39 21.31
CA LEU A 128 12.29 20.25 21.63
C LEU A 128 11.99 20.79 23.03
N PRO A 129 10.78 21.32 23.27
CA PRO A 129 10.42 21.89 24.57
C PRO A 129 10.34 20.84 25.68
N CYS A 130 10.05 19.59 25.35
CA CYS A 130 10.07 18.39 26.19
C CYS A 130 9.97 17.15 25.31
N GLY A 131 9.90 15.96 25.91
CA GLY A 131 9.84 14.68 25.26
C GLY A 131 10.63 13.63 26.05
N ASP A 132 10.40 12.37 25.74
CA ASP A 132 11.05 11.20 26.34
C ASP A 132 11.89 10.40 25.32
N ILE A 133 11.90 10.81 24.06
CA ILE A 133 12.72 10.24 22.99
C ILE A 133 14.06 10.99 22.94
N SER A 134 15.17 10.26 22.93
CA SER A 134 16.51 10.82 22.87
C SER A 134 17.53 9.83 22.28
N PRO A 135 18.64 10.27 21.67
CA PRO A 135 19.12 11.65 21.55
C PRO A 135 18.46 12.48 20.44
N THR A 136 17.74 11.85 19.51
CA THR A 136 17.09 12.45 18.36
C THR A 136 15.66 11.98 18.27
N VAL A 137 14.79 12.77 17.63
CA VAL A 137 13.45 12.43 17.19
C VAL A 137 13.45 12.45 15.66
N GLY A 138 13.05 11.36 15.06
CA GLY A 138 13.01 11.14 13.63
C GLY A 138 11.75 10.40 13.22
N ILE A 139 11.86 9.16 12.72
CA ILE A 139 10.68 8.35 12.34
C ILE A 139 10.23 7.53 13.56
N THR A 140 9.28 8.05 14.31
CA THR A 140 8.75 7.42 15.53
C THR A 140 7.58 6.48 15.26
N GLY A 141 6.66 6.87 14.36
CA GLY A 141 5.48 6.08 14.01
C GLY A 141 5.83 4.83 13.18
N THR A 142 5.06 3.76 13.34
CA THR A 142 5.17 2.59 12.48
C THR A 142 4.87 2.96 11.03
N PRO A 143 5.75 2.68 10.07
CA PRO A 143 5.49 2.88 8.65
C PRO A 143 4.28 2.06 8.14
N VAL A 144 3.86 2.29 6.91
CA VAL A 144 2.88 1.44 6.21
C VAL A 144 3.39 1.05 4.84
N VAL A 145 3.16 -0.20 4.43
CA VAL A 145 3.55 -0.70 3.10
C VAL A 145 2.33 -0.87 2.21
N ASP A 146 2.30 -0.18 1.09
CA ASP A 146 1.45 -0.56 -0.03
C ASP A 146 2.18 -1.55 -0.94
N ALA A 147 1.93 -2.84 -0.71
CA ALA A 147 2.55 -3.91 -1.49
C ALA A 147 2.13 -3.91 -2.96
N ALA A 148 0.96 -3.37 -3.28
CA ALA A 148 0.48 -3.28 -4.66
C ALA A 148 1.22 -2.19 -5.45
N ARG A 149 1.58 -1.09 -4.79
CA ARG A 149 2.43 -0.04 -5.37
C ARG A 149 3.92 -0.38 -5.28
N GLY A 150 4.31 -1.27 -4.36
CA GLY A 150 5.70 -1.57 -4.05
C GLY A 150 6.39 -0.43 -3.29
N GLU A 151 5.64 0.30 -2.47
CA GLU A 151 6.09 1.46 -1.71
C GLU A 151 5.89 1.28 -0.20
N ILE A 152 6.80 1.85 0.58
CA ILE A 152 6.66 2.00 2.03
C ILE A 152 6.61 3.49 2.35
N PHE A 153 5.67 3.88 3.21
CA PHE A 153 5.50 5.26 3.65
C PHE A 153 5.84 5.41 5.13
N ALA A 154 6.53 6.49 5.46
CA ALA A 154 6.86 6.90 6.82
C ALA A 154 6.69 8.41 6.97
N VAL A 155 6.52 8.90 8.19
CA VAL A 155 6.63 10.35 8.48
C VAL A 155 7.91 10.57 9.26
N ALA A 156 8.78 11.44 8.73
CA ALA A 156 10.05 11.82 9.31
C ALA A 156 9.96 13.20 9.97
N ASP A 157 10.54 13.34 11.18
CA ASP A 157 10.67 14.61 11.89
C ASP A 157 12.05 15.20 11.60
N GLU A 158 12.14 16.11 10.64
CA GLU A 158 13.41 16.66 10.16
C GLU A 158 13.69 18.06 10.70
N LEU A 159 14.96 18.35 10.96
CA LEU A 159 15.43 19.71 11.28
C LEU A 159 15.63 20.52 10.00
N MET A 160 14.60 21.26 9.57
CA MET A 160 14.68 22.11 8.39
C MET A 160 14.94 23.57 8.76
N SER A 161 16.04 24.14 8.31
CA SER A 161 16.41 25.55 8.56
C SER A 161 16.44 25.93 10.07
N GLY A 162 16.69 24.96 10.94
CA GLY A 162 16.77 25.15 12.40
C GLY A 162 15.41 25.07 13.12
N ALA A 163 14.38 24.55 12.49
CA ALA A 163 13.09 24.24 13.09
C ALA A 163 12.65 22.83 12.68
N PRO A 164 11.93 22.09 13.57
CA PRO A 164 11.32 20.82 13.19
C PRO A 164 10.29 20.98 12.07
N ALA A 165 10.22 20.01 11.19
CA ALA A 165 9.23 19.90 10.12
C ALA A 165 8.97 18.41 9.86
N HIS A 166 7.72 18.07 9.49
CA HIS A 166 7.32 16.68 9.29
C HIS A 166 7.11 16.40 7.80
N PHE A 167 7.77 15.34 7.31
CA PHE A 167 7.70 14.95 5.91
C PHE A 167 7.12 13.54 5.75
N LEU A 168 6.11 13.40 4.89
CA LEU A 168 5.70 12.08 4.42
C LEU A 168 6.67 11.65 3.33
N ILE A 169 7.36 10.56 3.60
CA ILE A 169 8.35 9.96 2.70
C ILE A 169 7.78 8.65 2.16
N GLY A 170 7.81 8.50 0.83
CA GLY A 170 7.53 7.24 0.13
C GLY A 170 8.81 6.65 -0.46
N LEU A 171 9.09 5.38 -0.18
CA LEU A 171 10.27 4.69 -0.69
C LEU A 171 9.88 3.39 -1.39
N ASN A 172 10.57 3.08 -2.47
CA ASN A 172 10.45 1.79 -3.13
C ASN A 172 10.95 0.66 -2.23
N ILE A 173 10.10 -0.34 -1.93
CA ILE A 173 10.41 -1.44 -1.00
C ILE A 173 11.57 -2.34 -1.43
N TYR A 174 11.94 -2.33 -2.72
CA TYR A 174 13.01 -3.17 -3.25
C TYR A 174 14.36 -2.48 -3.26
N SER A 175 14.39 -1.17 -3.52
CA SER A 175 15.62 -0.40 -3.74
C SER A 175 15.90 0.65 -2.67
N GLY A 176 14.91 1.04 -1.87
CA GLY A 176 15.01 2.14 -0.91
C GLY A 176 15.10 3.53 -1.57
N VAL A 177 14.85 3.64 -2.87
CA VAL A 177 14.80 4.93 -3.56
C VAL A 177 13.60 5.72 -3.06
N VAL A 178 13.82 6.99 -2.71
CA VAL A 178 12.75 7.91 -2.32
C VAL A 178 12.01 8.35 -3.58
N ASP A 179 10.70 8.05 -3.62
CA ASP A 179 9.80 8.40 -4.72
C ASP A 179 8.83 9.52 -4.33
N LEU A 180 8.62 9.74 -3.02
CA LEU A 180 7.79 10.80 -2.45
C LEU A 180 8.53 11.48 -1.29
N ASP A 181 8.44 12.83 -1.23
CA ASP A 181 8.97 13.68 -0.15
C ASP A 181 8.06 14.91 -0.07
N GLU A 182 7.10 14.91 0.85
CA GLU A 182 6.02 15.89 0.93
C GLU A 182 5.89 16.45 2.35
N LEU A 183 5.92 17.79 2.49
CA LEU A 183 5.69 18.45 3.77
C LEU A 183 4.27 18.21 4.27
N VAL A 184 4.12 17.67 5.49
CA VAL A 184 2.83 17.29 6.08
C VAL A 184 2.57 17.94 7.45
N ASP A 185 3.14 19.10 7.70
CA ASP A 185 2.84 19.89 8.90
C ASP A 185 1.37 20.31 8.94
N PRO A 186 0.65 20.07 10.06
CA PRO A 186 -0.71 20.58 10.19
C PRO A 186 -0.74 22.10 10.28
N PRO A 187 -1.77 22.76 9.72
CA PRO A 187 -1.77 24.20 9.55
C PRO A 187 -1.77 24.95 10.86
N GLY A 188 -0.85 25.92 10.99
CA GLY A 188 -0.77 26.85 12.11
C GLY A 188 -0.31 26.25 13.44
N GLN A 189 0.26 25.05 13.44
CA GLN A 189 0.81 24.43 14.64
C GLN A 189 2.29 24.79 14.83
N PRO A 190 2.76 24.93 16.07
CA PRO A 190 4.18 25.00 16.36
C PRO A 190 4.79 23.60 16.22
N THR A 191 5.53 23.39 15.14
CA THR A 191 6.06 22.06 14.78
C THR A 191 6.93 21.42 15.87
N ALA A 192 7.68 22.23 16.63
CA ALA A 192 8.46 21.75 17.78
C ALA A 192 7.61 21.27 18.97
N ALA A 193 6.30 21.52 18.99
CA ALA A 193 5.40 21.11 20.07
C ALA A 193 4.59 19.86 19.76
N ILE A 194 4.63 19.37 18.52
CA ILE A 194 3.89 18.21 18.07
C ILE A 194 4.84 17.06 17.68
N LEU A 195 4.36 15.85 17.80
CA LEU A 195 5.03 14.61 17.44
C LEU A 195 4.10 13.76 16.60
N GLN A 196 4.61 13.22 15.49
CA GLN A 196 3.94 12.18 14.74
C GLN A 196 4.23 10.83 15.40
N ARG A 197 3.35 10.38 16.29
CA ARG A 197 3.58 9.19 17.13
C ARG A 197 2.82 7.97 16.65
N THR A 198 1.67 8.13 15.97
CA THR A 198 0.85 7.00 15.54
C THR A 198 1.55 6.17 14.46
N GLY A 199 1.26 4.88 14.41
CA GLY A 199 1.46 4.12 13.17
C GLY A 199 0.66 4.76 12.02
N LEU A 200 1.09 4.47 10.78
CA LEU A 200 0.43 4.90 9.56
C LEU A 200 -0.56 3.83 9.09
N ASN A 201 -1.60 4.25 8.37
CA ASN A 201 -2.54 3.35 7.69
C ASN A 201 -2.89 3.90 6.29
N LEU A 202 -3.55 3.09 5.47
CA LEU A 202 -3.97 3.47 4.12
C LEU A 202 -5.50 3.55 4.03
N SER A 203 -6.02 4.63 3.46
CA SER A 203 -7.44 4.76 3.13
C SER A 203 -7.63 5.48 1.82
N SER A 204 -8.31 4.81 0.87
CA SER A 204 -8.75 5.43 -0.39
C SER A 204 -7.64 6.11 -1.18
N GLY A 205 -6.43 5.52 -1.22
CA GLY A 205 -5.26 6.07 -1.93
C GLY A 205 -4.54 7.20 -1.17
N ASN A 206 -4.76 7.29 0.13
CA ASN A 206 -4.08 8.23 1.01
C ASN A 206 -3.42 7.50 2.18
N VAL A 207 -2.30 8.05 2.64
CA VAL A 207 -1.66 7.69 3.90
C VAL A 207 -2.29 8.47 5.04
N ILE A 208 -2.72 7.78 6.10
CA ILE A 208 -3.37 8.36 7.28
C ILE A 208 -2.43 8.28 8.47
N PHE A 209 -2.29 9.38 9.22
CA PHE A 209 -1.42 9.50 10.38
C PHE A 209 -1.96 10.51 11.40
N GLY A 210 -1.50 10.41 12.64
CA GLY A 210 -1.94 11.28 13.74
C GLY A 210 -0.80 12.05 14.39
N TYR A 211 -1.11 13.26 14.87
CA TYR A 211 -0.22 14.10 15.65
C TYR A 211 -0.73 14.26 17.07
N GLY A 212 0.19 14.14 18.04
CA GLY A 212 0.00 14.50 19.42
C GLY A 212 0.99 15.57 19.87
N GLY A 213 1.07 15.82 21.18
CA GLY A 213 2.16 16.59 21.79
C GLY A 213 3.38 15.74 22.06
N ASN A 214 4.51 16.37 22.28
CA ASN A 214 5.66 15.72 22.91
C ASN A 214 5.31 15.29 24.34
N ALA A 215 5.89 14.17 24.80
CA ALA A 215 5.68 13.69 26.17
C ALA A 215 5.93 14.80 27.20
N GLY A 216 4.97 14.98 28.12
CA GLY A 216 5.01 16.05 29.13
C GLY A 216 4.22 17.31 28.76
N ASP A 217 3.64 17.42 27.56
CA ASP A 217 2.69 18.48 27.14
C ASP A 217 3.18 19.91 27.43
N CYS A 218 4.46 20.20 27.21
CA CYS A 218 5.10 21.44 27.66
C CYS A 218 4.75 22.69 26.86
N SER A 219 4.01 22.55 25.76
CA SER A 219 3.66 23.64 24.85
C SER A 219 2.18 23.61 24.51
N THR A 220 1.67 24.72 23.96
CA THR A 220 0.33 24.74 23.39
C THR A 220 0.34 24.11 22.02
N TYR A 221 -0.43 23.05 21.83
CA TYR A 221 -0.62 22.35 20.58
C TYR A 221 -2.08 21.90 20.43
N SER A 222 -2.44 21.42 19.26
CA SER A 222 -3.68 20.67 19.02
C SER A 222 -3.34 19.33 18.38
N GLY A 223 -4.10 18.28 18.70
CA GLY A 223 -4.06 16.99 18.03
C GLY A 223 -4.66 17.08 16.63
N TRP A 224 -4.09 16.35 15.68
CA TRP A 224 -4.53 16.33 14.29
C TRP A 224 -4.50 14.93 13.69
N VAL A 225 -5.36 14.70 12.71
CA VAL A 225 -5.23 13.59 11.78
C VAL A 225 -4.88 14.18 10.42
N GLY A 226 -3.81 13.68 9.83
CA GLY A 226 -3.39 13.97 8.46
C GLY A 226 -3.84 12.88 7.49
N SER A 227 -4.15 13.26 6.27
CA SER A 227 -4.43 12.38 5.13
C SER A 227 -3.73 12.94 3.92
N ALA A 228 -2.68 12.28 3.45
CA ALA A 228 -1.87 12.72 2.32
C ALA A 228 -1.93 11.70 1.18
N PRO A 229 -2.10 12.15 -0.09
CA PRO A 229 -2.16 11.22 -1.22
C PRO A 229 -0.85 10.44 -1.38
N GLU A 230 -0.93 9.12 -1.58
CA GLU A 230 0.23 8.24 -1.80
C GLU A 230 1.08 8.63 -3.02
N GLY A 231 0.53 9.34 -3.98
CA GLY A 231 1.23 9.86 -5.16
C GLY A 231 1.67 11.32 -5.05
N GLY A 232 1.66 11.90 -3.85
CA GLY A 232 1.93 13.31 -3.61
C GLY A 232 0.73 14.22 -3.88
N GLY A 233 0.74 15.40 -3.28
CA GLY A 233 -0.31 16.40 -3.41
C GLY A 233 -0.67 17.03 -2.07
N THR A 234 -1.64 17.93 -2.06
CA THR A 234 -1.98 18.70 -0.86
C THR A 234 -2.62 17.80 0.20
N PRO A 235 -2.03 17.68 1.41
CA PRO A 235 -2.61 16.93 2.51
C PRO A 235 -3.92 17.55 3.01
N GLY A 236 -4.86 16.69 3.44
CA GLY A 236 -6.04 17.08 4.22
C GLY A 236 -5.79 16.93 5.71
N TYR A 237 -6.55 17.68 6.54
CA TYR A 237 -6.39 17.64 7.99
C TYR A 237 -7.72 17.71 8.73
N TYR A 238 -7.80 16.94 9.83
CA TYR A 238 -8.87 17.03 10.81
C TYR A 238 -8.26 17.42 12.17
N GLN A 239 -8.76 18.50 12.78
CA GLN A 239 -8.38 18.92 14.13
C GLN A 239 -9.20 18.16 15.17
N ALA A 240 -8.53 17.48 16.10
CA ALA A 240 -9.17 16.59 17.07
C ALA A 240 -10.03 17.35 18.08
N ALA A 241 -9.50 18.38 18.75
CA ALA A 241 -10.20 19.19 19.75
C ALA A 241 -10.35 20.65 19.27
N PRO A 242 -11.24 20.96 18.30
CA PRO A 242 -11.30 22.28 17.65
C PRO A 242 -11.82 23.42 18.55
N LEU A 243 -12.41 23.12 19.70
CA LEU A 243 -12.90 24.10 20.66
C LEU A 243 -11.98 24.32 21.87
N GLY A 244 -10.83 23.60 21.88
CA GLY A 244 -9.83 23.64 22.92
C GLY A 244 -8.41 23.59 22.37
N ASN A 245 -7.49 23.15 23.20
CA ASN A 245 -6.11 22.77 22.84
C ASN A 245 -5.90 21.32 23.25
N ARG A 246 -4.74 20.73 22.86
CA ARG A 246 -4.41 19.33 23.08
C ARG A 246 -5.30 18.40 22.29
N GLY A 247 -5.88 17.35 22.91
CA GLY A 247 -6.64 16.33 22.21
C GLY A 247 -5.74 15.50 21.28
N ALA A 248 -4.59 15.09 21.82
CA ALA A 248 -3.55 14.37 21.08
C ALA A 248 -4.11 13.14 20.35
N VAL A 249 -3.66 12.90 19.12
CA VAL A 249 -3.86 11.64 18.40
C VAL A 249 -2.52 10.91 18.40
N TRP A 250 -2.26 10.13 19.46
CA TRP A 250 -0.97 9.45 19.68
C TRP A 250 -1.11 7.94 19.87
N MET A 251 -2.20 7.47 20.45
CA MET A 251 -2.67 6.09 20.59
C MET A 251 -1.58 5.06 20.98
N GLY A 252 -0.59 5.50 21.82
CA GLY A 252 0.53 4.65 22.24
C GLY A 252 1.31 4.03 21.07
N GLY A 253 1.39 4.74 19.93
CA GLY A 253 2.01 4.23 18.70
C GLY A 253 1.10 3.39 17.82
N GLY A 254 -0.13 3.10 18.24
CA GLY A 254 -1.14 2.44 17.41
C GLY A 254 -1.54 3.29 16.20
N ALA A 255 -1.94 2.64 15.12
CA ALA A 255 -2.41 3.35 13.92
C ALA A 255 -3.90 3.71 14.02
N PRO A 256 -4.37 4.78 13.35
CA PRO A 256 -5.79 4.96 13.08
C PRO A 256 -6.32 3.74 12.32
N GLU A 257 -7.42 3.14 12.77
CA GLU A 257 -8.01 1.98 12.12
C GLU A 257 -8.85 2.39 10.91
N VAL A 258 -8.85 1.57 9.86
CA VAL A 258 -9.59 1.85 8.62
C VAL A 258 -10.54 0.70 8.34
N ASP A 259 -11.86 1.00 8.31
CA ASP A 259 -12.88 0.00 8.02
C ASP A 259 -13.01 -0.29 6.50
N SER A 260 -13.82 -1.28 6.15
CA SER A 260 -14.03 -1.69 4.76
C SER A 260 -14.68 -0.65 3.85
N ALA A 261 -15.25 0.42 4.42
CA ALA A 261 -15.79 1.57 3.69
C ALA A 261 -14.75 2.69 3.53
N GLY A 262 -13.57 2.52 4.12
CA GLY A 262 -12.51 3.52 4.15
C GLY A 262 -12.68 4.56 5.25
N ASN A 263 -13.66 4.42 6.16
CA ASN A 263 -13.78 5.32 7.31
C ASN A 263 -12.63 5.10 8.28
N ILE A 264 -12.19 6.18 8.90
CA ILE A 264 -11.03 6.24 9.79
C ILE A 264 -11.53 6.32 11.23
N TRP A 265 -11.12 5.37 12.04
CA TRP A 265 -11.45 5.26 13.46
C TRP A 265 -10.22 5.58 14.30
N LEU A 266 -10.40 6.43 15.30
CA LEU A 266 -9.31 6.87 16.18
C LEU A 266 -9.84 7.23 17.56
N ALA A 267 -8.92 7.36 18.49
CA ALA A 267 -9.20 7.93 19.80
C ALA A 267 -8.35 9.18 20.04
N THR A 268 -8.91 10.15 20.76
CA THR A 268 -8.26 11.42 21.12
C THR A 268 -7.97 11.45 22.61
N GLY A 269 -6.84 11.99 22.97
CA GLY A 269 -6.44 12.19 24.36
C GLY A 269 -7.02 13.45 24.98
N ASN A 270 -6.46 13.81 26.13
CA ASN A 270 -6.88 14.92 26.99
C ASN A 270 -6.93 16.24 26.25
N GLY A 271 -8.01 17.02 26.53
CA GLY A 271 -8.15 18.39 26.08
C GLY A 271 -7.82 19.39 27.19
N SER A 272 -7.88 20.67 26.84
CA SER A 272 -7.71 21.76 27.78
C SER A 272 -9.02 22.30 28.35
N SER A 273 -10.17 21.84 27.84
CA SER A 273 -11.50 22.30 28.24
C SER A 273 -12.12 21.39 29.30
N SER A 274 -12.92 22.00 30.18
CA SER A 274 -13.84 21.26 31.07
C SER A 274 -15.30 21.61 30.80
N ASN A 275 -15.57 22.67 30.00
CA ASN A 275 -16.86 23.11 29.55
C ASN A 275 -16.71 24.31 28.59
N PRO A 276 -17.29 24.33 27.37
CA PRO A 276 -18.06 23.23 26.78
C PRO A 276 -17.17 22.02 26.35
N TYR A 277 -17.82 20.91 26.03
CA TYR A 277 -17.16 19.74 25.47
C TYR A 277 -16.44 20.08 24.16
N ASP A 278 -15.16 19.69 24.04
CA ASP A 278 -14.25 20.09 22.94
C ASP A 278 -13.84 18.96 22.00
N PHE A 279 -14.40 17.75 22.16
CA PHE A 279 -14.10 16.52 21.42
C PHE A 279 -12.75 15.86 21.78
N SER A 280 -12.15 16.23 22.91
CA SER A 280 -11.10 15.46 23.57
C SER A 280 -11.67 14.19 24.23
N ASP A 281 -10.79 13.28 24.65
CA ASP A 281 -11.16 11.99 25.28
C ASP A 281 -12.30 11.29 24.56
N SER A 282 -12.14 11.09 23.26
CA SER A 282 -13.21 10.60 22.38
C SER A 282 -12.75 9.48 21.47
N VAL A 283 -13.64 8.52 21.21
CA VAL A 283 -13.57 7.71 19.99
C VAL A 283 -14.27 8.48 18.88
N VAL A 284 -13.62 8.63 17.74
CA VAL A 284 -14.09 9.40 16.59
C VAL A 284 -14.06 8.52 15.35
N GLU A 285 -15.12 8.59 14.55
CA GLU A 285 -15.14 8.08 13.17
C GLU A 285 -15.10 9.26 12.20
N LEU A 286 -14.18 9.20 11.24
CA LEU A 286 -14.08 10.14 10.12
C LEU A 286 -14.41 9.42 8.81
N SER A 287 -15.05 10.13 7.88
CA SER A 287 -15.12 9.67 6.50
C SER A 287 -13.73 9.70 5.84
N PRO A 288 -13.51 9.06 4.67
CA PRO A 288 -12.26 9.18 3.91
C PRO A 288 -11.87 10.64 3.58
N ALA A 289 -12.84 11.55 3.56
CA ALA A 289 -12.62 12.98 3.35
C ALA A 289 -12.35 13.76 4.65
N LEU A 290 -12.04 13.08 5.75
CA LEU A 290 -11.80 13.63 7.10
C LEU A 290 -12.96 14.41 7.69
N ALA A 291 -14.20 14.18 7.25
CA ALA A 291 -15.37 14.71 7.92
C ALA A 291 -15.79 13.79 9.08
N ARG A 292 -15.88 14.33 10.30
CA ARG A 292 -16.37 13.56 11.45
C ARG A 292 -17.83 13.14 11.21
N THR A 293 -18.08 11.84 11.22
CA THR A 293 -19.40 11.22 11.01
C THR A 293 -20.10 10.98 12.34
N GLN A 294 -19.34 10.50 13.34
CA GLN A 294 -19.84 10.24 14.68
C GLN A 294 -18.71 10.27 15.72
N TYR A 295 -19.09 10.26 17.00
CA TYR A 295 -18.15 10.19 18.12
C TYR A 295 -18.80 9.58 19.37
N PHE A 296 -17.96 9.12 20.28
CA PHE A 296 -18.29 8.76 21.67
C PHE A 296 -17.32 9.49 22.60
N ALA A 297 -17.79 9.93 23.77
CA ALA A 297 -16.94 10.33 24.87
C ALA A 297 -17.55 9.82 26.20
N PRO A 298 -16.75 9.46 27.22
CA PRO A 298 -17.25 9.14 28.54
C PRO A 298 -17.86 10.39 29.19
N THR A 299 -18.80 10.20 30.11
CA THR A 299 -19.33 11.32 30.90
C THR A 299 -18.31 11.93 31.86
N THR A 300 -17.22 11.20 32.08
CA THR A 300 -16.10 11.61 32.94
C THR A 300 -15.08 12.50 32.22
N TRP A 301 -15.20 12.76 30.91
CA TRP A 301 -14.23 13.51 30.11
C TRP A 301 -13.73 14.81 30.77
N PRO A 302 -14.55 15.61 31.55
CA PRO A 302 -14.02 16.83 32.18
C PRO A 302 -13.03 16.52 33.33
N SER A 303 -13.24 15.41 34.03
CA SER A 303 -12.33 14.94 35.07
C SER A 303 -11.11 14.23 34.47
N ASP A 304 -11.31 13.51 33.35
CA ASP A 304 -10.28 12.80 32.64
C ASP A 304 -9.26 13.82 32.08
N ASN A 305 -9.72 14.89 31.41
CA ASN A 305 -8.90 16.04 30.99
C ASN A 305 -8.06 16.67 32.12
N SER A 306 -8.58 16.70 33.35
CA SER A 306 -7.88 17.32 34.47
C SER A 306 -6.95 16.38 35.22
N SER A 307 -7.05 15.08 34.96
CA SER A 307 -6.31 14.03 35.69
C SER A 307 -5.32 13.25 34.83
N ASP A 308 -5.12 13.67 33.58
CA ASP A 308 -4.29 13.01 32.59
C ASP A 308 -4.71 11.57 32.29
N PHE A 309 -6.03 11.36 32.21
CA PHE A 309 -6.61 10.06 31.90
C PHE A 309 -7.01 9.95 30.42
N ASP A 310 -6.01 10.04 29.52
CA ASP A 310 -6.19 9.93 28.08
C ASP A 310 -7.03 8.71 27.68
N LEU A 311 -8.20 8.94 27.06
CA LEU A 311 -8.91 7.87 26.37
C LEU A 311 -8.17 7.45 25.12
N GLY A 312 -7.46 8.38 24.48
CA GLY A 312 -6.70 8.20 23.26
C GLY A 312 -5.29 7.65 23.45
N SER A 313 -4.97 7.01 24.56
CA SER A 313 -3.72 6.27 24.72
C SER A 313 -3.68 4.92 23.99
N SER A 314 -4.84 4.43 23.50
CA SER A 314 -4.97 3.28 22.63
C SER A 314 -5.95 3.54 21.48
N PRO A 315 -5.80 2.87 20.31
CA PRO A 315 -6.82 2.90 19.27
C PRO A 315 -8.08 2.12 19.70
N PRO A 316 -9.27 2.40 19.11
CA PRO A 316 -10.47 1.63 19.36
C PRO A 316 -10.38 0.24 18.70
N ALA A 317 -10.56 -0.85 19.43
CA ALA A 317 -10.59 -2.19 18.86
C ALA A 317 -11.93 -2.48 18.18
N LEU A 318 -11.97 -2.50 16.84
CA LEU A 318 -13.17 -2.75 16.05
C LEU A 318 -13.45 -4.26 15.93
N LEU A 319 -14.65 -4.70 16.33
CA LEU A 319 -15.04 -6.10 16.30
C LEU A 319 -16.00 -6.41 15.15
N SER A 320 -15.89 -7.61 14.59
CA SER A 320 -16.72 -8.08 13.46
C SER A 320 -18.23 -8.19 13.78
N ASN A 321 -18.62 -8.14 15.03
CA ASN A 321 -20.02 -8.18 15.47
C ASN A 321 -20.70 -6.80 15.49
N GLY A 322 -20.01 -5.74 15.04
CA GLY A 322 -20.53 -4.37 15.00
C GLY A 322 -20.38 -3.60 16.32
N THR A 323 -19.58 -4.11 17.26
CA THR A 323 -19.19 -3.37 18.47
C THR A 323 -17.72 -2.98 18.42
N ALA A 324 -17.33 -1.96 19.19
CA ALA A 324 -15.94 -1.59 19.42
C ALA A 324 -15.66 -1.58 20.92
N LEU A 325 -14.44 -1.91 21.29
CA LEU A 325 -13.94 -1.77 22.66
C LEU A 325 -12.94 -0.61 22.69
N GLN A 326 -13.07 0.30 23.66
CA GLN A 326 -12.11 1.36 23.92
C GLN A 326 -11.64 1.26 25.36
N VAL A 327 -10.33 1.23 25.54
CA VAL A 327 -9.66 1.31 26.84
C VAL A 327 -8.65 2.46 26.78
N GLY A 328 -8.40 3.11 27.89
CA GLY A 328 -7.43 4.19 28.00
C GLY A 328 -6.85 4.25 29.41
N LYS A 329 -6.19 5.35 29.76
CA LYS A 329 -5.54 5.53 31.07
C LYS A 329 -6.54 5.54 32.24
N SER A 330 -7.84 5.80 32.01
CA SER A 330 -8.85 5.76 33.07
C SER A 330 -9.13 4.38 33.64
N SER A 331 -8.48 3.33 33.15
CA SER A 331 -8.72 1.94 33.55
C SER A 331 -10.16 1.49 33.38
N THR A 332 -10.86 2.04 32.39
CA THR A 332 -12.26 1.72 32.05
C THR A 332 -12.33 1.21 30.61
N ALA A 333 -12.90 0.02 30.44
CA ALA A 333 -13.22 -0.51 29.10
C ALA A 333 -14.66 -0.16 28.74
N TYR A 334 -14.84 0.58 27.66
CA TYR A 334 -16.12 1.01 27.09
C TYR A 334 -16.48 0.14 25.89
N LEU A 335 -17.61 -0.55 25.95
CA LEU A 335 -18.18 -1.26 24.79
C LEU A 335 -19.10 -0.31 24.03
N LEU A 336 -18.82 -0.09 22.76
CA LEU A 336 -19.47 0.89 21.89
C LEU A 336 -20.21 0.20 20.75
N ASN A 337 -21.19 0.90 20.16
CA ASN A 337 -21.89 0.47 18.96
C ASN A 337 -21.27 1.17 17.74
N GLN A 338 -20.63 0.42 16.83
CA GLN A 338 -20.02 0.99 15.61
C GLN A 338 -21.04 1.70 14.71
N ALA A 339 -22.28 1.21 14.63
CA ALA A 339 -23.31 1.85 13.80
C ALA A 339 -23.81 3.18 14.37
N SER A 340 -23.60 3.45 15.68
CA SER A 340 -24.00 4.70 16.34
C SER A 340 -23.24 4.86 17.65
N LEU A 341 -22.20 5.67 17.66
CA LEU A 341 -21.44 6.01 18.86
C LEU A 341 -22.22 6.87 19.86
N GLY A 342 -23.23 7.61 19.40
CA GLY A 342 -24.24 8.28 20.22
C GLY A 342 -23.81 9.54 20.96
N GLY A 343 -22.54 9.91 20.98
CA GLY A 343 -22.01 11.07 21.69
C GLY A 343 -21.66 10.80 23.16
N VAL A 344 -21.72 11.82 24.02
CA VAL A 344 -21.26 11.72 25.41
C VAL A 344 -22.12 10.76 26.22
N GLY A 345 -21.51 9.72 26.83
CA GLY A 345 -22.16 8.79 27.74
C GLY A 345 -23.04 7.72 27.10
N HIS A 346 -22.89 7.46 25.80
CA HIS A 346 -23.71 6.51 25.05
C HIS A 346 -23.04 5.15 24.79
N GLN A 347 -22.15 4.69 25.68
CA GLN A 347 -21.61 3.33 25.63
C GLN A 347 -22.73 2.28 25.84
N ILE A 348 -22.59 1.11 25.20
CA ILE A 348 -23.48 -0.04 25.45
C ILE A 348 -23.32 -0.53 26.90
N ASN A 349 -22.06 -0.64 27.34
CA ASN A 349 -21.67 -1.10 28.67
C ASN A 349 -20.25 -0.60 28.99
N ALA A 350 -19.86 -0.67 30.26
CA ALA A 350 -18.50 -0.40 30.69
C ALA A 350 -18.14 -1.29 31.90
N ILE A 351 -16.85 -1.62 32.00
CA ILE A 351 -16.30 -2.37 33.14
C ILE A 351 -14.95 -1.76 33.54
N SER A 352 -14.52 -2.02 34.77
CA SER A 352 -13.14 -1.77 35.16
C SER A 352 -12.20 -2.73 34.41
N ALA A 353 -11.12 -2.21 33.87
CA ALA A 353 -10.10 -2.93 33.14
C ALA A 353 -8.72 -2.50 33.60
N CYS A 354 -7.67 -3.30 33.33
CA CYS A 354 -6.28 -3.04 33.64
C CYS A 354 -5.95 -2.79 35.13
N GLY A 355 -6.59 -1.84 35.79
CA GLY A 355 -6.19 -1.32 37.10
C GLY A 355 -4.92 -0.46 37.06
N SER A 356 -4.52 -0.03 35.87
CA SER A 356 -3.41 0.82 35.50
C SER A 356 -3.68 1.42 34.12
N ASP A 357 -2.76 2.20 33.60
CA ASP A 357 -2.86 2.74 32.24
C ASP A 357 -2.84 1.64 31.19
N SER A 358 -3.50 1.90 30.06
CA SER A 358 -3.47 1.08 28.86
C SER A 358 -2.94 1.92 27.72
N ASP A 359 -1.84 1.50 27.11
CA ASP A 359 -1.15 2.24 26.06
C ASP A 359 -0.82 1.35 24.84
N GLY A 360 -1.23 1.78 23.65
CA GLY A 360 -0.97 1.09 22.38
C GLY A 360 -2.10 0.17 21.92
N GLY A 361 -1.87 -0.55 20.82
CA GLY A 361 -2.89 -1.36 20.17
C GLY A 361 -3.28 -2.63 20.90
N ASP A 362 -4.54 -3.01 20.71
CA ASP A 362 -5.14 -4.25 21.25
C ASP A 362 -5.03 -5.39 20.22
N ALA A 363 -5.00 -6.65 20.67
CA ALA A 363 -5.22 -7.78 19.78
C ALA A 363 -6.66 -8.27 19.86
N VAL A 364 -7.31 -8.50 18.70
CA VAL A 364 -8.73 -8.88 18.61
C VAL A 364 -8.86 -10.30 18.08
N SER A 365 -9.30 -11.24 18.93
CA SER A 365 -9.55 -12.63 18.54
C SER A 365 -11.01 -13.03 18.78
N GLY A 366 -11.81 -12.92 17.73
CA GLY A 366 -13.25 -13.16 17.81
C GLY A 366 -13.96 -12.15 18.70
N THR A 367 -14.42 -12.59 19.88
CA THR A 367 -15.08 -11.73 20.88
C THR A 367 -14.19 -11.45 22.10
N VAL A 368 -12.92 -11.84 22.04
CA VAL A 368 -11.93 -11.53 23.08
C VAL A 368 -10.97 -10.49 22.57
N VAL A 369 -10.74 -9.46 23.38
CA VAL A 369 -9.75 -8.40 23.14
C VAL A 369 -8.67 -8.53 24.20
N TYR A 370 -7.41 -8.54 23.77
CA TYR A 370 -6.23 -8.54 24.64
C TYR A 370 -5.67 -7.12 24.69
N VAL A 371 -5.73 -6.53 25.86
CA VAL A 371 -5.44 -5.12 26.11
C VAL A 371 -4.07 -5.00 26.78
N PRO A 372 -3.15 -4.13 26.29
CA PRO A 372 -1.88 -3.87 26.94
C PRO A 372 -2.10 -2.96 28.15
N CYS A 373 -1.84 -3.48 29.35
CA CYS A 373 -1.88 -2.69 30.56
C CYS A 373 -0.47 -2.59 31.14
N ASP A 374 -0.12 -1.49 31.78
CA ASP A 374 1.19 -1.29 32.42
C ASP A 374 1.53 -2.38 33.44
N ASN A 375 0.52 -2.99 34.03
CA ASN A 375 0.68 -4.07 35.01
C ASN A 375 0.45 -5.48 34.40
N GLY A 376 0.40 -5.60 33.06
CA GLY A 376 0.32 -6.87 32.33
C GLY A 376 -0.91 -6.96 31.41
N VAL A 377 -0.78 -7.72 30.30
CA VAL A 377 -1.88 -7.91 29.33
C VAL A 377 -3.13 -8.45 30.00
N GLN A 378 -4.29 -7.84 29.71
CA GLN A 378 -5.60 -8.27 30.17
C GLN A 378 -6.45 -8.80 29.01
N ALA A 379 -7.12 -9.95 29.20
CA ALA A 379 -8.13 -10.43 28.25
C ALA A 379 -9.52 -9.99 28.69
N ILE A 380 -10.27 -9.41 27.76
CA ILE A 380 -11.63 -8.93 27.96
C ILE A 380 -12.56 -9.61 26.96
N GLN A 381 -13.57 -10.32 27.47
CA GLN A 381 -14.68 -10.83 26.67
C GLN A 381 -15.66 -9.69 26.40
N THR A 382 -16.05 -9.50 25.15
CA THR A 382 -16.97 -8.41 24.75
C THR A 382 -18.45 -8.84 24.67
N SER A 383 -18.74 -10.15 24.67
CA SER A 383 -20.12 -10.67 24.61
C SER A 383 -20.27 -11.95 25.46
N PRO A 384 -20.79 -11.88 26.70
CA PRO A 384 -21.08 -10.65 27.47
C PRO A 384 -19.79 -9.92 27.88
N LEU A 385 -19.86 -8.60 28.09
CA LEU A 385 -18.70 -7.83 28.50
C LEU A 385 -18.21 -8.24 29.89
N GLY A 386 -16.93 -8.58 30.01
CA GLY A 386 -16.33 -9.01 31.29
C GLY A 386 -14.83 -9.31 31.17
N ALA A 387 -14.08 -9.05 32.22
CA ALA A 387 -12.68 -9.42 32.31
C ALA A 387 -12.55 -10.95 32.48
N LEU A 388 -11.66 -11.58 31.72
CA LEU A 388 -11.37 -13.00 31.78
C LEU A 388 -10.17 -13.30 32.68
N TRP A 389 -9.05 -12.68 32.38
CA TRP A 389 -7.80 -12.82 33.11
C TRP A 389 -6.89 -11.62 32.85
N GLN A 390 -5.90 -11.44 33.72
CA GLN A 390 -4.79 -10.53 33.55
C GLN A 390 -3.49 -11.27 33.88
N THR A 391 -2.47 -11.14 33.03
CA THR A 391 -1.19 -11.78 33.28
C THR A 391 -0.40 -11.05 34.35
N SER A 392 0.47 -11.78 35.07
CA SER A 392 1.43 -11.25 36.03
C SER A 392 2.88 -11.41 35.57
N SER A 393 3.08 -11.71 34.29
CA SER A 393 4.39 -12.12 33.76
C SER A 393 5.34 -10.99 33.40
N GLY A 394 4.90 -9.73 33.37
CA GLY A 394 5.68 -8.60 32.87
C GLY A 394 5.50 -8.33 31.37
N ALA A 395 4.63 -9.08 30.69
CA ALA A 395 4.16 -8.77 29.33
C ALA A 395 3.27 -7.53 29.39
N GLN A 396 3.71 -6.40 28.87
CA GLN A 396 3.07 -5.09 29.06
C GLN A 396 2.83 -4.35 27.76
N GLY A 397 3.64 -4.62 26.71
CA GLY A 397 3.51 -3.98 25.40
C GLY A 397 2.29 -4.47 24.61
N PRO A 398 1.93 -3.75 23.54
CA PRO A 398 0.84 -4.09 22.65
C PRO A 398 0.91 -5.56 22.21
N PRO A 399 -0.15 -6.35 22.44
CA PRO A 399 -0.13 -7.78 22.16
C PRO A 399 -0.55 -8.08 20.72
N ILE A 400 -0.06 -9.21 20.20
CA ILE A 400 -0.59 -9.85 18.99
C ILE A 400 -0.97 -11.31 19.29
N THR A 401 -1.77 -11.93 18.43
CA THR A 401 -2.04 -13.38 18.51
C THR A 401 -1.39 -14.10 17.34
N ALA A 402 -0.58 -15.10 17.63
CA ALA A 402 0.08 -15.93 16.63
C ALA A 402 0.33 -17.35 17.15
N GLY A 403 0.13 -18.35 16.28
CA GLY A 403 0.39 -19.75 16.60
C GLY A 403 -0.35 -20.28 17.82
N GLY A 404 -1.52 -19.72 18.14
CA GLY A 404 -2.35 -20.12 19.27
C GLY A 404 -1.93 -19.52 20.62
N LEU A 405 -1.01 -18.56 20.65
CA LEU A 405 -0.58 -17.81 21.84
C LEU A 405 -0.82 -16.31 21.65
N VAL A 406 -0.87 -15.59 22.77
CA VAL A 406 -0.85 -14.11 22.79
C VAL A 406 0.60 -13.67 23.07
N TRP A 407 1.17 -12.88 22.17
CA TRP A 407 2.57 -12.43 22.28
C TRP A 407 2.63 -10.96 22.65
N SER A 408 3.43 -10.64 23.66
CA SER A 408 3.65 -9.26 24.10
C SER A 408 5.08 -9.10 24.61
N ILE A 409 5.66 -7.93 24.39
CA ILE A 409 7.01 -7.58 24.85
C ILE A 409 6.91 -6.86 26.19
N GLY A 410 7.86 -7.15 27.07
CA GLY A 410 8.04 -6.43 28.33
C GLY A 410 9.50 -6.42 28.73
N GLY A 411 10.06 -5.24 28.87
CA GLY A 411 11.50 -5.05 29.13
C GLY A 411 12.36 -5.65 28.00
N SER A 412 13.17 -6.64 28.33
CA SER A 412 14.06 -7.35 27.39
C SER A 412 13.54 -8.75 27.02
N SER A 413 12.24 -9.01 27.21
CA SER A 413 11.65 -10.33 26.96
C SER A 413 10.39 -10.25 26.11
N LEU A 414 10.23 -11.23 25.21
CA LEU A 414 9.00 -11.52 24.49
C LEU A 414 8.32 -12.71 25.18
N TYR A 415 7.08 -12.53 25.58
CA TYR A 415 6.27 -13.50 26.29
C TYR A 415 5.18 -14.09 25.39
N GLY A 416 5.03 -15.42 25.40
CA GLY A 416 3.90 -16.12 24.81
C GLY A 416 2.94 -16.58 25.91
N LEU A 417 1.74 -15.99 25.92
CA LEU A 417 0.73 -16.22 26.94
C LEU A 417 -0.33 -17.22 26.44
N ASP A 418 -0.76 -18.12 27.32
CA ASP A 418 -1.90 -18.99 27.07
C ASP A 418 -3.19 -18.14 26.99
N PRO A 419 -3.91 -18.12 25.86
CA PRO A 419 -5.11 -17.31 25.70
C PRO A 419 -6.25 -17.69 26.66
N ALA A 420 -6.23 -18.87 27.23
CA ALA A 420 -7.26 -19.35 28.15
C ALA A 420 -7.14 -18.78 29.58
N ASN A 421 -5.93 -18.44 30.03
CA ASN A 421 -5.68 -18.09 31.43
C ASN A 421 -4.59 -17.05 31.68
N GLY A 422 -3.92 -16.55 30.62
CA GLY A 422 -2.87 -15.53 30.69
C GLY A 422 -1.53 -16.02 31.26
N ALA A 423 -1.35 -17.32 31.45
CA ALA A 423 -0.08 -17.85 31.92
C ALA A 423 1.02 -17.71 30.86
N ALA A 424 2.18 -17.20 31.22
CA ALA A 424 3.34 -17.18 30.35
C ALA A 424 3.87 -18.59 30.14
N VAL A 425 3.59 -19.19 29.00
CA VAL A 425 4.04 -20.54 28.60
C VAL A 425 5.31 -20.51 27.76
N GLN A 426 5.65 -19.33 27.19
CA GLN A 426 6.88 -19.07 26.49
C GLN A 426 7.48 -17.75 26.99
N GLN A 427 8.80 -17.69 27.06
CA GLN A 427 9.56 -16.47 27.30
C GLN A 427 10.91 -16.57 26.62
N VAL A 428 11.23 -15.60 25.78
CA VAL A 428 12.51 -15.53 25.08
C VAL A 428 13.08 -14.12 25.18
N SER A 429 14.41 -14.02 25.21
CA SER A 429 15.06 -12.71 25.27
C SER A 429 15.04 -12.02 23.92
N VAL A 430 14.76 -10.71 23.91
CA VAL A 430 14.93 -9.84 22.75
C VAL A 430 16.28 -9.09 22.77
N GLY A 431 17.15 -9.42 23.72
CA GLY A 431 18.47 -8.78 23.90
C GLY A 431 18.39 -7.57 24.82
N ASP A 432 18.51 -6.38 24.24
CA ASP A 432 18.42 -5.13 24.99
C ASP A 432 16.96 -4.79 25.33
N GLN A 433 16.76 -3.84 26.24
CA GLN A 433 15.42 -3.38 26.57
C GLN A 433 14.76 -2.73 25.34
N ALA A 434 13.53 -3.13 25.04
CA ALA A 434 12.74 -2.47 24.01
C ALA A 434 12.29 -1.06 24.47
N ASN A 435 12.07 -0.17 23.51
CA ASN A 435 11.56 1.19 23.76
C ASN A 435 10.08 1.19 24.14
N HIS A 436 9.48 2.36 24.37
CA HIS A 436 8.09 2.47 24.79
C HIS A 436 7.11 1.90 23.74
N PHE A 437 6.13 1.13 24.23
CA PHE A 437 5.07 0.46 23.47
C PHE A 437 5.60 -0.52 22.41
N PRO A 438 6.54 -1.41 22.79
CA PRO A 438 7.19 -2.29 21.83
C PRO A 438 6.20 -3.35 21.33
N THR A 439 5.93 -3.32 20.03
CA THR A 439 4.94 -4.19 19.40
C THR A 439 5.63 -5.28 18.59
N PRO A 440 5.38 -6.59 18.88
CA PRO A 440 5.87 -7.67 18.04
C PRO A 440 5.00 -7.81 16.78
N SER A 441 5.56 -8.39 15.72
CA SER A 441 4.85 -8.69 14.48
C SER A 441 5.12 -10.09 13.97
N VAL A 442 4.39 -10.50 12.93
CA VAL A 442 4.56 -11.83 12.31
C VAL A 442 4.61 -11.69 10.79
N GLY A 443 5.53 -12.41 10.15
CA GLY A 443 5.57 -12.48 8.69
C GLY A 443 6.51 -13.58 8.22
N ASP A 444 6.21 -14.21 7.09
CA ASP A 444 6.99 -15.29 6.49
C ASP A 444 7.39 -16.42 7.47
N GLY A 445 6.52 -16.72 8.46
CA GLY A 445 6.80 -17.74 9.46
C GLY A 445 7.76 -17.32 10.57
N LEU A 446 8.06 -16.02 10.66
CA LEU A 446 8.84 -15.41 11.73
C LEU A 446 7.94 -14.65 12.70
N LEU A 447 8.31 -14.67 13.96
CA LEU A 447 7.85 -13.75 15.00
C LEU A 447 8.99 -12.73 15.20
N LEU A 448 8.69 -11.46 15.00
CA LEU A 448 9.64 -10.35 15.01
C LEU A 448 9.43 -9.51 16.25
N ALA A 449 10.50 -9.09 16.87
CA ALA A 449 10.47 -8.25 18.06
C ALA A 449 11.48 -7.10 17.91
N PRO A 450 11.04 -5.82 18.03
CA PRO A 450 11.97 -4.72 18.14
C PRO A 450 12.69 -4.77 19.48
N SER A 451 13.96 -4.39 19.49
CA SER A 451 14.78 -4.11 20.65
C SER A 451 15.18 -2.63 20.60
N THR A 452 16.18 -2.16 21.34
CA THR A 452 16.55 -0.74 21.34
C THR A 452 16.89 -0.23 19.93
N ASP A 453 17.86 -0.87 19.26
CA ASP A 453 18.35 -0.52 17.93
C ASP A 453 18.46 -1.74 16.99
N ARG A 454 17.70 -2.80 17.27
CA ARG A 454 17.77 -4.08 16.54
C ARG A 454 16.41 -4.72 16.39
N VAL A 455 16.31 -5.60 15.42
CA VAL A 455 15.20 -6.55 15.29
C VAL A 455 15.70 -7.94 15.63
N VAL A 456 14.95 -8.65 16.47
CA VAL A 456 15.19 -10.06 16.81
C VAL A 456 14.07 -10.90 16.20
N ALA A 457 14.45 -11.93 15.46
CA ALA A 457 13.51 -12.84 14.80
C ALA A 457 13.55 -14.24 15.42
N PHE A 458 12.38 -14.82 15.55
CA PHE A 458 12.20 -16.19 16.00
C PHE A 458 11.44 -16.99 14.94
N ALA A 459 11.99 -18.12 14.52
CA ALA A 459 11.33 -19.00 13.56
C ALA A 459 10.28 -19.87 14.26
N GLY A 460 9.12 -19.99 13.63
CA GLY A 460 8.06 -20.90 14.01
C GLY A 460 8.24 -22.30 13.39
N SER A 461 7.16 -23.09 13.39
CA SER A 461 7.12 -24.46 12.86
C SER A 461 7.42 -24.57 11.37
N ALA A 462 7.28 -23.47 10.62
CA ALA A 462 7.64 -23.40 9.20
C ALA A 462 9.16 -23.33 8.96
N GLY A 463 9.95 -23.03 10.01
CA GLY A 463 11.39 -22.77 9.89
C GLY A 463 11.70 -21.36 9.44
N VAL A 464 12.99 -21.08 9.22
CA VAL A 464 13.45 -19.78 8.66
C VAL A 464 13.07 -19.73 7.18
N PRO A 465 12.47 -18.61 6.71
CA PRO A 465 12.13 -18.46 5.30
C PRO A 465 13.36 -18.56 4.40
N GLY A 466 13.15 -18.86 3.14
CA GLY A 466 14.19 -18.78 2.12
C GLY A 466 14.76 -17.36 1.99
N PRO A 467 15.88 -17.17 1.26
CA PRO A 467 16.34 -15.83 0.95
C PRO A 467 15.18 -15.05 0.33
N PRO A 468 15.07 -13.72 0.62
CA PRO A 468 14.05 -12.89 0.01
C PRO A 468 14.06 -13.20 -1.48
N SER A 469 12.92 -13.57 -2.04
CA SER A 469 12.80 -13.65 -3.48
C SER A 469 13.39 -12.35 -4.01
N ALA A 470 14.35 -12.45 -4.91
CA ALA A 470 14.64 -11.32 -5.78
C ALA A 470 13.27 -10.77 -6.17
N PRO A 471 13.04 -9.43 -6.14
CA PRO A 471 11.73 -8.89 -6.46
C PRO A 471 11.20 -9.75 -7.58
N ALA A 472 10.01 -10.33 -7.42
CA ALA A 472 9.35 -10.96 -8.56
C ALA A 472 9.59 -9.94 -9.65
N PRO A 473 10.38 -10.27 -10.74
CA PRO A 473 10.84 -9.25 -11.65
C PRO A 473 9.62 -8.38 -11.82
N ALA A 474 9.71 -7.13 -11.37
CA ALA A 474 8.60 -6.19 -11.32
C ALA A 474 7.90 -6.41 -12.64
N PRO A 475 6.64 -6.87 -12.66
CA PRO A 475 6.05 -7.52 -13.83
C PRO A 475 6.69 -6.81 -14.98
N ALA A 476 7.42 -7.52 -15.87
CA ALA A 476 8.55 -7.03 -16.67
C ALA A 476 8.29 -5.67 -17.38
N ASN A 477 7.26 -4.97 -16.96
CA ASN A 477 6.52 -3.87 -17.55
C ASN A 477 6.10 -2.74 -16.59
N SER A 478 6.60 -2.65 -15.37
CA SER A 478 6.28 -1.53 -14.46
C SER A 478 7.11 -0.26 -14.73
N SER A 479 7.85 -0.21 -15.83
CA SER A 479 8.61 0.98 -16.24
C SER A 479 8.03 1.56 -17.52
N TYR A 480 7.91 2.89 -17.59
CA TYR A 480 7.39 3.58 -18.76
C TYR A 480 8.11 4.91 -19.00
N TRP A 481 7.99 5.40 -20.22
CA TRP A 481 8.41 6.75 -20.59
C TRP A 481 7.19 7.58 -20.93
N LEU A 482 7.23 8.86 -20.56
CA LEU A 482 6.33 9.87 -21.09
C LEU A 482 7.12 10.80 -22.01
N VAL A 483 6.53 11.17 -23.12
CA VAL A 483 7.11 12.12 -24.04
C VAL A 483 6.24 13.38 -24.10
N ALA A 484 6.86 14.55 -23.94
CA ALA A 484 6.22 15.83 -24.13
C ALA A 484 6.26 16.26 -25.62
N SER A 485 5.44 17.23 -26.00
CA SER A 485 5.33 17.70 -27.40
C SER A 485 6.60 18.38 -27.93
N ASP A 486 7.53 18.80 -27.07
CA ASP A 486 8.88 19.27 -27.41
C ASP A 486 9.89 18.12 -27.48
N GLY A 487 9.44 16.87 -27.19
CA GLY A 487 10.26 15.66 -27.09
C GLY A 487 11.08 15.56 -25.81
N GLY A 488 10.72 16.32 -24.77
CA GLY A 488 11.20 16.08 -23.42
C GLY A 488 10.73 14.72 -22.95
N ILE A 489 11.60 13.95 -22.26
CA ILE A 489 11.31 12.61 -21.76
C ILE A 489 11.30 12.62 -20.24
N PHE A 490 10.33 11.90 -19.70
CA PHE A 490 10.23 11.54 -18.28
C PHE A 490 10.30 10.01 -18.18
N SER A 491 11.26 9.52 -17.41
CA SER A 491 11.50 8.08 -17.19
C SER A 491 10.99 7.69 -15.82
N PHE A 492 10.20 6.62 -15.74
CA PHE A 492 9.61 6.12 -14.49
C PHE A 492 9.95 4.64 -14.30
N GLY A 493 10.12 4.23 -13.05
CA GLY A 493 10.58 2.89 -12.70
C GLY A 493 11.97 2.63 -13.27
N ASN A 494 12.19 1.45 -13.83
CA ASN A 494 13.49 1.05 -14.42
C ASN A 494 13.73 1.57 -15.85
N ALA A 495 12.88 2.48 -16.35
CA ALA A 495 12.99 3.03 -17.70
C ALA A 495 14.23 3.94 -17.82
N GLN A 496 15.26 3.50 -18.55
CA GLN A 496 16.47 4.28 -18.71
C GLN A 496 16.27 5.45 -19.68
N PHE A 497 16.88 6.58 -19.36
CA PHE A 497 16.94 7.74 -20.28
C PHE A 497 18.01 7.51 -21.35
N TYR A 498 17.63 7.56 -22.62
CA TYR A 498 18.52 7.38 -23.76
C TYR A 498 18.76 8.67 -24.55
N GLY A 499 18.07 9.75 -24.24
CA GLY A 499 18.16 11.05 -24.90
C GLY A 499 16.80 11.65 -25.20
N SER A 500 16.78 12.95 -25.57
CA SER A 500 15.53 13.69 -25.85
C SER A 500 15.77 14.80 -26.88
N THR A 501 14.67 15.28 -27.49
CA THR A 501 14.69 16.51 -28.29
C THR A 501 14.35 17.75 -27.47
N GLY A 502 14.08 17.57 -26.16
CA GLY A 502 13.82 18.71 -25.25
C GLY A 502 14.96 19.73 -25.32
N GLY A 503 14.63 20.99 -25.58
CA GLY A 503 15.60 22.04 -25.78
C GLY A 503 16.07 22.23 -27.23
N LEU A 504 15.66 21.37 -28.17
CA LEU A 504 15.88 21.57 -29.60
C LEU A 504 14.70 22.30 -30.25
N SER A 505 14.97 23.14 -31.25
CA SER A 505 13.90 23.74 -32.05
C SER A 505 13.38 22.68 -33.05
N LEU A 506 12.19 22.18 -32.81
CA LEU A 506 11.50 21.24 -33.70
C LEU A 506 10.67 21.97 -34.74
N ASN A 507 10.63 21.46 -35.98
CA ASN A 507 9.77 21.97 -37.03
C ASN A 507 8.28 21.74 -36.72
N LYS A 508 7.99 20.59 -36.09
CA LYS A 508 6.66 20.18 -35.68
C LYS A 508 6.73 19.46 -34.32
N PRO A 509 5.65 19.51 -33.52
CA PRO A 509 5.63 18.88 -32.22
C PRO A 509 5.71 17.35 -32.31
N VAL A 510 6.31 16.72 -31.31
CA VAL A 510 6.24 15.27 -31.08
C VAL A 510 4.81 14.90 -30.69
N VAL A 511 4.28 13.82 -31.29
CA VAL A 511 2.89 13.36 -31.14
C VAL A 511 2.79 11.90 -30.73
N GLY A 512 3.91 11.17 -30.66
CA GLY A 512 3.93 9.78 -30.23
C GLY A 512 5.33 9.26 -30.01
N MET A 513 5.41 8.12 -29.35
CA MET A 513 6.62 7.36 -29.14
C MET A 513 6.35 5.85 -29.18
N ALA A 514 7.39 5.08 -29.49
CA ALA A 514 7.40 3.64 -29.34
C ALA A 514 8.77 3.18 -28.77
N SER A 515 8.78 2.17 -27.92
CA SER A 515 9.99 1.58 -27.40
C SER A 515 10.49 0.42 -28.25
N THR A 516 11.79 0.11 -28.20
CA THR A 516 12.32 -1.15 -28.73
C THR A 516 11.81 -2.33 -27.88
N SER A 517 11.68 -3.50 -28.47
CA SER A 517 11.29 -4.74 -27.77
C SER A 517 12.23 -5.10 -26.61
N SER A 518 13.52 -4.81 -26.76
CA SER A 518 14.54 -4.99 -25.72
C SER A 518 14.60 -3.85 -24.69
N ARG A 519 13.72 -2.82 -24.83
CA ARG A 519 13.67 -1.63 -23.97
C ARG A 519 14.99 -0.88 -23.80
N ASN A 520 15.92 -1.06 -24.74
CA ASN A 520 17.23 -0.41 -24.75
C ASN A 520 17.26 0.88 -25.59
N GLY A 521 16.07 1.41 -25.99
CA GLY A 521 15.91 2.62 -26.77
C GLY A 521 14.45 2.88 -27.15
N TYR A 522 14.20 4.03 -27.78
CA TYR A 522 12.88 4.45 -28.24
C TYR A 522 12.94 5.37 -29.45
N TRP A 523 11.84 5.44 -30.15
CA TRP A 523 11.57 6.40 -31.24
C TRP A 523 10.54 7.42 -30.81
N PHE A 524 10.71 8.67 -31.29
CA PHE A 524 9.65 9.68 -31.28
C PHE A 524 9.21 9.95 -32.71
N VAL A 525 7.94 10.22 -32.89
CA VAL A 525 7.40 10.72 -34.16
C VAL A 525 6.85 12.13 -33.98
N ALA A 526 7.22 13.06 -34.88
CA ALA A 526 6.63 14.35 -34.94
C ALA A 526 5.42 14.39 -35.89
N SER A 527 4.57 15.41 -35.79
CA SER A 527 3.34 15.50 -36.59
C SER A 527 3.57 15.70 -38.10
N ASP A 528 4.80 15.96 -38.52
CA ASP A 528 5.22 15.94 -39.93
C ASP A 528 5.85 14.62 -40.38
N GLY A 529 5.78 13.58 -39.52
CA GLY A 529 6.38 12.26 -39.76
C GLY A 529 7.89 12.21 -39.57
N GLY A 530 8.49 13.23 -38.94
CA GLY A 530 9.90 13.20 -38.54
C GLY A 530 10.14 12.22 -37.42
N ILE A 531 11.13 11.34 -37.57
CA ILE A 531 11.50 10.33 -36.56
C ILE A 531 12.81 10.73 -35.86
N PHE A 532 12.80 10.63 -34.53
CA PHE A 532 13.97 10.77 -33.67
C PHE A 532 14.19 9.45 -32.93
N ASN A 533 15.39 8.90 -33.03
CA ASN A 533 15.72 7.61 -32.43
C ASN A 533 16.83 7.74 -31.37
N TYR A 534 16.67 7.04 -30.25
CA TYR A 534 17.57 7.10 -29.11
C TYR A 534 17.92 5.70 -28.59
N GLY A 535 19.11 5.56 -28.01
CA GLY A 535 19.61 4.30 -27.50
C GLY A 535 19.80 3.26 -28.61
N GLY A 536 19.32 2.03 -28.39
CA GLY A 536 19.37 0.94 -29.36
C GLY A 536 18.33 1.00 -30.48
N ALA A 537 17.49 2.04 -30.52
CA ALA A 537 16.47 2.21 -31.53
C ALA A 537 17.09 2.57 -32.90
N ARG A 538 16.87 1.73 -33.92
CA ARG A 538 17.40 1.95 -35.26
C ARG A 538 16.46 2.82 -36.09
N PHE A 539 17.03 3.69 -36.91
CA PHE A 539 16.27 4.45 -37.88
C PHE A 539 15.98 3.59 -39.12
N PHE A 540 14.71 3.45 -39.50
CA PHE A 540 14.26 2.70 -40.68
C PHE A 540 13.70 3.56 -41.79
N GLY A 541 13.51 4.86 -41.55
CA GLY A 541 12.95 5.83 -42.50
C GLY A 541 11.99 6.78 -41.81
N SER A 542 11.49 7.76 -42.55
CA SER A 542 10.55 8.78 -42.02
C SER A 542 9.76 9.47 -43.15
N GLU A 543 8.62 10.06 -42.82
CA GLU A 543 7.90 10.99 -43.70
C GLU A 543 8.34 12.44 -43.52
N GLY A 544 9.22 12.72 -42.54
CA GLY A 544 9.72 14.08 -42.27
C GLY A 544 10.26 14.78 -43.53
N GLY A 545 9.76 15.98 -43.76
CA GLY A 545 10.12 16.79 -44.94
C GLY A 545 9.38 16.46 -46.24
N LYS A 546 8.46 15.46 -46.20
CA LYS A 546 7.58 15.16 -47.35
C LYS A 546 6.19 15.80 -47.12
N PRO A 547 5.46 16.16 -48.22
CA PRO A 547 4.09 16.61 -48.06
C PRO A 547 3.19 15.47 -47.62
N LEU A 548 2.41 15.68 -46.57
CA LEU A 548 1.40 14.78 -46.05
C LEU A 548 -0.01 15.35 -46.30
N ASP A 549 -0.96 14.50 -46.69
CA ASP A 549 -2.37 14.88 -46.82
C ASP A 549 -3.01 15.18 -45.45
N ALA A 550 -2.54 14.48 -44.38
CA ALA A 550 -2.98 14.71 -43.02
C ALA A 550 -1.79 14.51 -42.03
N PRO A 551 -1.79 15.22 -40.89
CA PRO A 551 -0.70 15.10 -39.92
C PRO A 551 -0.60 13.72 -39.31
N ILE A 552 0.62 13.26 -39.01
CA ILE A 552 0.87 12.07 -38.18
C ILE A 552 0.35 12.31 -36.77
N VAL A 553 -0.26 11.29 -36.18
CA VAL A 553 -0.86 11.30 -34.82
C VAL A 553 -0.35 10.21 -33.89
N GLY A 554 0.46 9.27 -34.41
CA GLY A 554 1.03 8.20 -33.60
C GLY A 554 1.93 7.26 -34.39
N MET A 555 2.54 6.33 -33.70
CA MET A 555 3.37 5.26 -34.26
C MET A 555 3.23 3.97 -33.44
N ALA A 556 3.55 2.83 -34.07
CA ALA A 556 3.73 1.56 -33.38
C ALA A 556 4.96 0.83 -33.93
N ALA A 557 5.75 0.20 -33.06
CA ALA A 557 6.92 -0.57 -33.44
C ALA A 557 6.56 -2.04 -33.62
N LEU A 558 7.29 -2.73 -34.53
CA LEU A 558 7.23 -4.19 -34.61
C LEU A 558 7.76 -4.83 -33.31
N PRO A 559 7.11 -5.89 -32.82
CA PRO A 559 7.58 -6.61 -31.63
C PRO A 559 9.00 -7.18 -31.73
N ASP A 560 9.48 -7.48 -32.95
CA ASP A 560 10.85 -7.94 -33.24
C ASP A 560 11.88 -6.79 -33.34
N GLY A 561 11.43 -5.54 -33.24
CA GLY A 561 12.27 -4.34 -33.36
C GLY A 561 12.79 -4.07 -34.76
N GLY A 562 12.31 -4.79 -35.80
CA GLY A 562 12.78 -4.70 -37.19
C GLY A 562 12.14 -3.56 -38.00
N GLY A 563 11.26 -2.75 -37.45
CA GLY A 563 10.58 -1.68 -38.14
C GLY A 563 9.48 -1.02 -37.32
N TYR A 564 8.75 -0.09 -37.93
CA TYR A 564 7.63 0.60 -37.30
C TYR A 564 6.63 1.13 -38.35
N TRP A 565 5.45 1.47 -37.89
CA TRP A 565 4.43 2.18 -38.65
C TRP A 565 4.21 3.58 -38.07
N GLU A 566 3.91 4.52 -38.95
CA GLU A 566 3.36 5.83 -38.59
C GLU A 566 1.90 5.88 -39.06
N VAL A 567 1.01 6.49 -38.28
CA VAL A 567 -0.40 6.66 -38.65
C VAL A 567 -0.75 8.14 -38.74
N ALA A 568 -1.39 8.55 -39.82
CA ALA A 568 -1.93 9.90 -40.01
C ALA A 568 -3.38 10.00 -39.51
N SER A 569 -3.85 11.23 -39.24
CA SER A 569 -5.19 11.47 -38.70
C SER A 569 -6.33 11.10 -39.67
N ASP A 570 -6.05 10.96 -40.96
CA ASP A 570 -6.98 10.40 -41.98
C ASP A 570 -6.93 8.86 -42.03
N GLY A 571 -6.10 8.22 -41.19
CA GLY A 571 -5.86 6.80 -41.15
C GLY A 571 -4.93 6.29 -42.24
N GLY A 572 -4.17 7.16 -42.91
CA GLY A 572 -3.02 6.78 -43.76
C GLY A 572 -1.95 6.09 -42.93
N ILE A 573 -1.37 5.01 -43.47
CA ILE A 573 -0.31 4.23 -42.82
C ILE A 573 0.96 4.29 -43.65
N PHE A 574 2.07 4.59 -42.99
CA PHE A 574 3.43 4.56 -43.54
C PHE A 574 4.23 3.49 -42.86
N SER A 575 4.87 2.62 -43.64
CA SER A 575 5.57 1.44 -43.15
C SER A 575 7.07 1.57 -43.36
N PHE A 576 7.86 1.30 -42.34
CA PHE A 576 9.34 1.41 -42.37
C PHE A 576 10.02 0.14 -41.86
N GLY A 577 11.16 -0.21 -42.43
CA GLY A 577 11.87 -1.45 -42.12
C GLY A 577 11.10 -2.68 -42.57
N ASN A 578 10.97 -3.69 -41.69
CA ASN A 578 10.22 -4.92 -41.94
C ASN A 578 8.71 -4.79 -41.70
N ALA A 579 8.23 -3.63 -41.30
CA ALA A 579 6.83 -3.37 -41.01
C ALA A 579 5.98 -3.49 -42.30
N ARG A 580 5.13 -4.53 -42.37
CA ARG A 580 4.30 -4.77 -43.55
C ARG A 580 3.05 -3.88 -43.53
N PHE A 581 2.65 -3.42 -44.69
CA PHE A 581 1.37 -2.73 -44.87
C PHE A 581 0.23 -3.75 -44.93
N TYR A 582 -0.73 -3.66 -44.01
CA TYR A 582 -1.91 -4.55 -43.97
C TYR A 582 -3.18 -3.83 -44.41
N GLY A 583 -3.17 -2.54 -44.62
CA GLY A 583 -4.30 -1.72 -45.06
C GLY A 583 -4.36 -0.36 -44.32
N SER A 584 -5.24 0.53 -44.79
CA SER A 584 -5.39 1.88 -44.25
C SER A 584 -6.80 2.44 -44.42
N MET A 585 -7.09 3.51 -43.69
CA MET A 585 -8.27 4.37 -43.94
C MET A 585 -7.92 5.56 -44.81
N GLY A 586 -6.67 5.79 -45.16
CA GLY A 586 -6.26 6.88 -46.04
C GLY A 586 -7.05 6.94 -47.32
N GLY A 587 -7.62 8.10 -47.65
CA GLY A 587 -8.49 8.31 -48.81
C GLY A 587 -9.93 7.77 -48.66
N LYS A 588 -10.30 7.21 -47.48
CA LYS A 588 -11.67 6.79 -47.20
C LYS A 588 -12.35 7.77 -46.24
N PRO A 589 -13.68 7.96 -46.33
CA PRO A 589 -14.39 8.81 -45.39
C PRO A 589 -14.37 8.25 -43.97
N LEU A 590 -13.96 9.08 -43.00
CA LEU A 590 -14.01 8.82 -41.57
C LEU A 590 -15.09 9.68 -40.92
N ASN A 591 -15.86 9.13 -39.97
CA ASN A 591 -16.77 9.92 -39.14
C ASN A 591 -16.01 10.85 -38.21
N LYS A 592 -14.88 10.37 -37.68
CA LYS A 592 -13.98 11.09 -36.80
C LYS A 592 -12.53 10.75 -37.13
N PRO A 593 -11.57 11.67 -36.87
CA PRO A 593 -10.17 11.41 -37.18
C PRO A 593 -9.58 10.29 -36.32
N ILE A 594 -8.61 9.58 -36.90
CA ILE A 594 -7.77 8.63 -36.16
C ILE A 594 -6.92 9.41 -35.13
N VAL A 595 -6.75 8.83 -33.96
CA VAL A 595 -6.00 9.42 -32.83
C VAL A 595 -4.91 8.51 -32.28
N GLY A 596 -4.81 7.26 -32.75
CA GLY A 596 -3.77 6.33 -32.33
C GLY A 596 -3.85 4.99 -33.06
N MET A 597 -2.82 4.17 -32.83
CA MET A 597 -2.72 2.80 -33.33
C MET A 597 -2.04 1.90 -32.31
N ALA A 598 -2.27 0.59 -32.42
CA ALA A 598 -1.56 -0.45 -31.69
C ALA A 598 -1.35 -1.68 -32.58
N THR A 599 -0.27 -2.43 -32.39
CA THR A 599 0.07 -3.64 -33.14
C THR A 599 -0.40 -4.89 -32.41
N THR A 600 -0.66 -6.00 -33.17
CA THR A 600 -0.83 -7.33 -32.60
C THR A 600 0.49 -7.82 -31.97
N HIS A 601 0.40 -8.74 -31.03
CA HIS A 601 1.56 -9.27 -30.30
C HIS A 601 2.64 -9.91 -31.21
N ASP A 602 2.24 -10.48 -32.33
CA ASP A 602 3.13 -11.08 -33.33
C ASP A 602 3.52 -10.12 -34.47
N GLY A 603 2.97 -8.89 -34.49
CA GLY A 603 3.25 -7.89 -35.50
C GLY A 603 2.64 -8.18 -36.88
N LEU A 604 1.69 -9.14 -36.98
CA LEU A 604 1.03 -9.51 -38.23
C LEU A 604 -0.23 -8.70 -38.52
N GLY A 605 -0.55 -7.73 -37.67
CA GLY A 605 -1.66 -6.82 -37.81
C GLY A 605 -1.57 -5.59 -36.92
N TYR A 606 -2.55 -4.69 -37.05
CA TYR A 606 -2.71 -3.52 -36.20
C TYR A 606 -4.15 -3.01 -36.15
N TRP A 607 -4.47 -2.31 -35.10
CA TRP A 607 -5.71 -1.55 -34.92
C TRP A 607 -5.45 -0.07 -35.05
N LEU A 608 -6.41 0.65 -35.65
CA LEU A 608 -6.48 2.11 -35.58
C LEU A 608 -7.70 2.50 -34.75
N VAL A 609 -7.56 3.51 -33.91
CA VAL A 609 -8.66 4.04 -33.10
C VAL A 609 -8.99 5.46 -33.51
N ALA A 610 -10.29 5.73 -33.78
CA ALA A 610 -10.79 7.07 -34.02
C ALA A 610 -11.21 7.79 -32.74
N SER A 611 -11.37 9.10 -32.77
CA SER A 611 -11.70 9.91 -31.59
C SER A 611 -13.12 9.69 -31.04
N ASP A 612 -14.00 8.99 -31.78
CA ASP A 612 -15.28 8.47 -31.29
C ASP A 612 -15.17 7.03 -30.73
N GLY A 613 -13.95 6.46 -30.74
CA GLY A 613 -13.64 5.11 -30.35
C GLY A 613 -14.01 4.04 -31.38
N GLY A 614 -14.26 4.44 -32.63
CA GLY A 614 -14.35 3.51 -33.77
C GLY A 614 -13.01 2.79 -33.96
N ILE A 615 -13.04 1.48 -34.12
CA ILE A 615 -11.86 0.63 -34.32
C ILE A 615 -11.83 0.09 -35.75
N PHE A 616 -10.65 0.17 -36.37
CA PHE A 616 -10.37 -0.40 -37.68
C PHE A 616 -9.24 -1.42 -37.55
N SER A 617 -9.51 -2.67 -37.90
CA SER A 617 -8.62 -3.82 -37.81
C SER A 617 -8.00 -4.16 -39.15
N TYR A 618 -6.70 -4.42 -39.17
CA TYR A 618 -5.93 -4.78 -40.38
C TYR A 618 -4.97 -5.95 -40.09
N GLY A 619 -4.70 -6.78 -41.11
CA GLY A 619 -3.90 -7.99 -40.94
C GLY A 619 -4.68 -9.04 -40.15
N ASP A 620 -4.05 -9.63 -39.17
CA ASP A 620 -4.67 -10.61 -38.27
C ASP A 620 -5.30 -9.97 -37.00
N ALA A 621 -5.29 -8.64 -36.90
CA ALA A 621 -5.87 -7.91 -35.79
C ALA A 621 -7.39 -8.16 -35.69
N GLN A 622 -7.78 -8.93 -34.67
CA GLN A 622 -9.17 -9.31 -34.45
C GLN A 622 -9.97 -8.14 -33.84
N PHE A 623 -11.20 -7.92 -34.29
CA PHE A 623 -12.09 -6.91 -33.71
C PHE A 623 -12.77 -7.48 -32.46
N PHE A 624 -12.58 -6.83 -31.31
CA PHE A 624 -13.16 -7.22 -30.03
C PHE A 624 -14.30 -6.31 -29.58
N GLY A 625 -14.53 -5.19 -30.25
CA GLY A 625 -15.58 -4.22 -29.93
C GLY A 625 -15.11 -2.78 -30.08
N SER A 626 -16.02 -1.83 -29.93
CA SER A 626 -15.71 -0.39 -30.05
C SER A 626 -16.72 0.48 -29.30
N THR A 627 -16.32 1.74 -28.99
CA THR A 627 -17.24 2.76 -28.47
C THR A 627 -17.87 3.63 -29.57
N GLY A 628 -17.57 3.36 -30.83
CA GLY A 628 -17.97 4.21 -31.98
C GLY A 628 -19.49 4.42 -32.16
N ALA A 629 -20.34 3.63 -31.50
CA ALA A 629 -21.79 3.79 -31.47
C ALA A 629 -22.30 4.41 -30.14
N LEU A 630 -21.41 4.69 -29.17
CA LEU A 630 -21.77 5.21 -27.86
C LEU A 630 -21.64 6.75 -27.84
N ALA A 631 -22.53 7.39 -27.10
CA ALA A 631 -22.37 8.82 -26.77
C ALA A 631 -21.31 8.97 -25.66
N LEU A 632 -20.08 9.31 -26.02
CA LEU A 632 -19.00 9.52 -25.08
C LEU A 632 -19.05 10.93 -24.47
N ASN A 633 -18.80 11.04 -23.17
CA ASN A 633 -18.67 12.34 -22.48
C ASN A 633 -17.48 13.14 -22.99
N LYS A 634 -16.39 12.46 -23.35
CA LYS A 634 -15.16 13.05 -23.88
C LYS A 634 -14.58 12.16 -25.00
N PRO A 635 -13.85 12.76 -25.95
CA PRO A 635 -13.28 12.02 -27.07
C PRO A 635 -12.23 11.01 -26.62
N VAL A 636 -12.11 9.92 -27.37
CA VAL A 636 -10.99 8.99 -27.26
C VAL A 636 -9.69 9.68 -27.69
N VAL A 637 -8.59 9.36 -27.01
CA VAL A 637 -7.25 9.94 -27.22
C VAL A 637 -6.16 8.89 -27.43
N GLY A 638 -6.47 7.60 -27.23
CA GLY A 638 -5.49 6.52 -27.44
C GLY A 638 -6.04 5.14 -27.17
N MET A 639 -5.20 4.13 -27.42
CA MET A 639 -5.44 2.74 -27.14
C MET A 639 -4.14 2.02 -26.78
N ALA A 640 -4.26 0.88 -26.08
CA ALA A 640 -3.16 -0.05 -25.80
C ALA A 640 -3.68 -1.49 -25.91
N THR A 641 -2.81 -2.44 -26.18
CA THR A 641 -3.14 -3.87 -26.31
C THR A 641 -2.80 -4.65 -25.05
N SER A 642 -3.60 -5.69 -24.75
CA SER A 642 -3.28 -6.73 -23.77
C SER A 642 -2.39 -7.81 -24.41
N ASP A 643 -1.70 -8.59 -23.56
CA ASP A 643 -0.83 -9.69 -24.03
C ASP A 643 -1.61 -10.88 -24.61
N GLY A 644 -2.89 -11.01 -24.32
CA GLY A 644 -3.68 -12.21 -24.62
C GLY A 644 -4.65 -12.11 -25.80
N GLY A 645 -5.03 -10.94 -26.24
CA GLY A 645 -6.01 -10.79 -27.32
C GLY A 645 -7.15 -9.84 -27.00
N GLY A 646 -6.80 -8.62 -26.59
CA GLY A 646 -7.74 -7.55 -26.32
C GLY A 646 -7.09 -6.18 -26.41
N TYR A 647 -7.83 -5.12 -26.08
CA TYR A 647 -7.32 -3.76 -26.00
C TYR A 647 -8.14 -2.89 -25.06
N TRP A 648 -7.46 -1.86 -24.55
CA TRP A 648 -8.06 -0.75 -23.83
C TRP A 648 -8.17 0.45 -24.75
N ILE A 649 -9.24 1.23 -24.58
CA ILE A 649 -9.44 2.54 -25.20
C ILE A 649 -9.56 3.54 -24.07
N VAL A 650 -8.86 4.68 -24.20
CA VAL A 650 -8.87 5.75 -23.20
C VAL A 650 -9.49 7.02 -23.77
N ALA A 651 -10.43 7.62 -23.01
CA ALA A 651 -10.98 8.95 -23.30
C ALA A 651 -10.20 10.05 -22.56
N SER A 652 -10.34 11.29 -23.02
CA SER A 652 -9.58 12.44 -22.47
C SER A 652 -10.00 12.85 -21.06
N ASP A 653 -11.09 12.32 -20.50
CA ASP A 653 -11.48 12.42 -19.09
C ASP A 653 -10.95 11.24 -18.24
N GLY A 654 -10.10 10.38 -18.82
CA GLY A 654 -9.56 9.20 -18.18
C GLY A 654 -10.52 8.01 -18.10
N GLY A 655 -11.67 8.08 -18.77
CA GLY A 655 -12.56 6.94 -18.94
C GLY A 655 -11.86 5.80 -19.71
N ILE A 656 -11.90 4.57 -19.17
CA ILE A 656 -11.32 3.37 -19.77
C ILE A 656 -12.43 2.45 -20.26
N PHE A 657 -12.27 1.95 -21.47
CA PHE A 657 -13.15 0.93 -22.08
C PHE A 657 -12.30 -0.29 -22.43
N THR A 658 -12.77 -1.47 -22.05
CA THR A 658 -12.04 -2.74 -22.18
C THR A 658 -12.72 -3.65 -23.19
N TYR A 659 -11.94 -4.30 -24.04
CA TYR A 659 -12.43 -5.22 -25.07
C TYR A 659 -11.55 -6.46 -25.20
N GLY A 660 -12.16 -7.59 -25.54
CA GLY A 660 -11.46 -8.87 -25.55
C GLY A 660 -11.12 -9.35 -24.15
N ASP A 661 -9.90 -9.81 -23.95
CA ASP A 661 -9.39 -10.24 -22.64
C ASP A 661 -8.76 -9.11 -21.79
N ALA A 662 -8.79 -7.87 -22.29
CA ALA A 662 -8.30 -6.72 -21.56
C ALA A 662 -9.11 -6.48 -20.27
N GLY A 663 -8.53 -6.80 -19.10
CA GLY A 663 -9.16 -6.64 -17.79
C GLY A 663 -9.31 -5.16 -17.42
N PHE A 664 -10.37 -4.80 -16.68
CA PHE A 664 -10.55 -3.46 -16.13
C PHE A 664 -9.81 -3.34 -14.80
N SER A 665 -8.86 -2.41 -14.71
CA SER A 665 -8.05 -2.17 -13.49
C SER A 665 -8.32 -0.80 -12.87
N GLY A 666 -9.35 -0.07 -13.34
CA GLY A 666 -9.72 1.24 -12.84
C GLY A 666 -9.75 2.32 -13.92
N SER A 667 -10.26 3.50 -13.58
CA SER A 667 -10.49 4.61 -14.54
C SER A 667 -10.58 5.92 -13.77
N MET A 668 -10.19 7.02 -14.45
CA MET A 668 -10.42 8.38 -13.95
C MET A 668 -11.72 8.98 -14.47
N GLY A 669 -12.50 8.23 -15.26
CA GLY A 669 -13.79 8.67 -15.77
C GLY A 669 -14.74 9.10 -14.65
N GLY A 670 -15.23 10.34 -14.73
CA GLY A 670 -16.08 10.93 -13.69
C GLY A 670 -15.32 11.70 -12.60
N THR A 671 -13.99 11.62 -12.57
CA THR A 671 -13.14 12.40 -11.66
C THR A 671 -12.72 13.72 -12.33
N ALA A 672 -12.71 14.83 -11.57
CA ALA A 672 -12.26 16.12 -12.09
C ALA A 672 -10.73 16.10 -12.26
N LEU A 673 -10.27 16.17 -13.50
CA LEU A 673 -8.84 16.24 -13.86
C LEU A 673 -8.39 17.69 -14.05
N ASN A 674 -7.20 18.03 -13.57
CA ASN A 674 -6.58 19.34 -13.82
C ASN A 674 -6.24 19.55 -15.29
N ARG A 675 -5.91 18.48 -16.03
CA ARG A 675 -5.63 18.44 -17.47
C ARG A 675 -6.19 17.14 -18.07
N PRO A 676 -6.57 17.16 -19.36
CA PRO A 676 -7.07 15.96 -20.00
C PRO A 676 -5.97 14.89 -20.15
N VAL A 677 -6.37 13.63 -20.08
CA VAL A 677 -5.55 12.50 -20.51
C VAL A 677 -5.28 12.61 -22.00
N VAL A 678 -4.06 12.26 -22.43
CA VAL A 678 -3.61 12.39 -23.84
C VAL A 678 -3.15 11.07 -24.46
N GLY A 679 -3.09 9.98 -23.70
CA GLY A 679 -2.69 8.66 -24.19
C GLY A 679 -2.64 7.62 -23.06
N MET A 680 -2.32 6.39 -23.43
CA MET A 680 -2.11 5.28 -22.52
C MET A 680 -1.07 4.30 -23.08
N SER A 681 -0.49 3.49 -22.21
CA SER A 681 0.31 2.32 -22.56
C SER A 681 -0.07 1.16 -21.65
N SER A 682 0.01 -0.07 -22.17
CA SER A 682 -0.05 -1.26 -21.31
C SER A 682 1.23 -1.37 -20.49
N ALA A 683 1.10 -1.92 -19.29
CA ALA A 683 2.25 -2.26 -18.43
C ALA A 683 2.73 -3.70 -18.65
N SER A 684 2.16 -4.40 -19.64
CA SER A 684 2.49 -5.79 -20.01
C SER A 684 3.75 -5.92 -20.85
#